data_4ed54b5db163ddc9cb9cb6aed66486d7
#
_entry.id   4ed54b5db163ddc9cb9cb6aed66486d7
#
_cell.length_a   1.000
_cell.length_b   1.000
_cell.length_c   1.000
_cell.angle_alpha   90.00
_cell.angle_beta   90.00
_cell.angle_gamma   90.00
#
_symmetry.space_group_name_H-M   'P 1'
#
loop_
_entity.id
_entity.type
_entity.pdbx_description
1 polymer ?
#
loop_
_entity_poly.entity_id
_entity_poly.type
_entity_poly.pdbx_seq_one_letter_code
_entity_poly.pdbx_strand_id
1 'polypeptide(L)'
;EDLGMDAKYEQRKKMIYDFMCDDMYVPMKIKELAIVLGVKKDQRPQLEQILNDLMMEGRIVCSKRGKFSKSEEKKIVGTFQAHPKGFGFVSVEGEKEDIFIPESETNGAMHMDTVEISVSPAVTGRRREGKVLHVLERGMKQVVCTYQLNKNFGFAVPDNPKFGSDIFIPLERSKGAVNGHKVVVEITQYGKKGKNPEGKVVEILGHINDPGVDILSIVRAYGLPVEFDPKVMTQVEHVAKPVSEADMAGRMDLRDWQMVTIDGEDAKDLDDAVSLTMDHENYILGVHIADVSNYVQEHSALDTEALKRGTSVYLVDRVIPMLPHALSNGICSLNQGEERLALSCIMTVNPKGEIIDHTITESVICVDRRMTYTNVKKILADHDPEVMAEYEPLVPMFEKMAELAAILRKKRMKRGSIDFDFPETKVILDKNGNPVDIRPYDRNVATKLIEDFMLAANETVAAEYYWRELPFVYRTHEQPDSEKIQKLSTFINNFGYSLHIGSDEVHPKELQKLLEKIDGTSEEPLISRLTLRSMKQARYTVENTGHFGLAADCYCHFTSPIRRYPDLQIHRIIKDSLRGRLGEKRIGHYTQILPEVAKHASEMERRADEAERETIKLKKVQYMENHIGETFAGVISGVAEYGFFVELENTVEGLVRVTSLTDDFYQYYEETYELVGEATNRRFKLGQQVRVTVDNCDRIMRTIDFTLADSDEN
;
A
#
# COMPACT_ATOMS: atom_id res chain seq x y z
N GLU A 1 -26.66 -21.23 46.97
CA GLU A 1 -27.75 -20.22 46.84
C GLU A 1 -27.44 -19.17 45.80
N ASP A 2 -26.19 -18.75 45.58
CA ASP A 2 -25.78 -17.71 44.58
C ASP A 2 -25.96 -18.16 43.12
N LEU A 3 -25.64 -19.40 42.77
CA LEU A 3 -25.80 -19.95 41.43
C LEU A 3 -27.28 -20.01 40.93
N GLY A 4 -28.22 -20.06 41.87
CA GLY A 4 -29.65 -20.09 41.56
C GLY A 4 -30.28 -18.71 41.37
N MET A 5 -29.67 -17.64 41.93
CA MET A 5 -30.12 -16.26 41.77
C MET A 5 -29.71 -15.68 40.42
N ASP A 6 -28.51 -15.98 39.98
CA ASP A 6 -27.97 -15.52 38.68
C ASP A 6 -28.77 -16.11 37.51
N ALA A 7 -29.11 -17.39 37.55
CA ALA A 7 -29.93 -18.05 36.55
C ALA A 7 -31.36 -17.47 36.45
N LYS A 8 -31.98 -17.12 37.59
CA LYS A 8 -33.29 -16.45 37.61
C LYS A 8 -33.26 -15.03 37.11
N TYR A 9 -32.16 -14.33 37.35
CA TYR A 9 -31.96 -12.97 36.86
C TYR A 9 -31.85 -12.96 35.33
N GLU A 10 -31.01 -13.82 34.76
CA GLU A 10 -30.85 -13.93 33.30
C GLU A 10 -32.13 -14.42 32.61
N GLN A 11 -32.88 -15.31 33.25
CA GLN A 11 -34.18 -15.73 32.72
C GLN A 11 -35.20 -14.58 32.68
N ARG A 12 -35.25 -13.73 33.71
CA ARG A 12 -36.09 -12.53 33.76
C ARG A 12 -35.66 -11.51 32.73
N LYS A 13 -34.39 -11.27 32.60
CA LYS A 13 -33.80 -10.38 31.60
C LYS A 13 -34.16 -10.79 30.19
N LYS A 14 -34.03 -12.09 29.88
CA LYS A 14 -34.46 -12.66 28.60
C LYS A 14 -35.93 -12.45 28.34
N MET A 15 -36.79 -12.72 29.31
CA MET A 15 -38.23 -12.62 29.21
C MET A 15 -38.71 -11.17 28.96
N ILE A 16 -38.05 -10.16 29.60
CA ILE A 16 -38.34 -8.76 29.39
C ILE A 16 -37.89 -8.32 27.97
N TYR A 17 -36.77 -8.80 27.52
CA TYR A 17 -36.27 -8.51 26.18
C TYR A 17 -37.18 -9.14 25.10
N ASP A 18 -37.55 -10.41 25.25
CA ASP A 18 -38.46 -11.10 24.33
C ASP A 18 -39.80 -10.40 24.25
N PHE A 19 -40.36 -9.91 25.38
CA PHE A 19 -41.57 -9.09 25.41
C PHE A 19 -41.44 -7.78 24.62
N MET A 20 -40.28 -7.10 24.68
CA MET A 20 -39.99 -5.90 23.89
C MET A 20 -39.79 -6.16 22.40
N CYS A 21 -39.48 -7.39 22.03
CA CYS A 21 -39.29 -7.84 20.65
C CYS A 21 -40.60 -8.23 19.97
N ASP A 22 -41.67 -8.39 20.71
CA ASP A 22 -43.01 -8.74 20.19
C ASP A 22 -43.54 -7.63 19.25
N ASP A 23 -44.12 -8.02 18.13
CA ASP A 23 -44.63 -7.09 17.11
C ASP A 23 -45.77 -6.20 17.62
N MET A 24 -46.46 -6.59 18.68
CA MET A 24 -47.52 -5.83 19.33
C MET A 24 -46.99 -4.90 20.44
N TYR A 25 -45.69 -4.90 20.71
CA TYR A 25 -45.08 -4.07 21.73
C TYR A 25 -45.08 -2.60 21.35
N VAL A 26 -45.61 -1.75 22.23
CA VAL A 26 -45.56 -0.29 22.07
C VAL A 26 -44.54 0.28 23.07
N PRO A 27 -43.63 1.19 22.68
CA PRO A 27 -42.64 1.78 23.60
C PRO A 27 -43.29 2.38 24.86
N MET A 28 -42.89 1.88 26.03
CA MET A 28 -43.43 2.18 27.34
C MET A 28 -42.41 2.79 28.28
N LYS A 29 -42.89 3.57 29.24
CA LYS A 29 -42.07 4.05 30.40
C LYS A 29 -41.94 2.92 31.41
N ILE A 30 -40.91 3.00 32.25
CA ILE A 30 -40.64 1.99 33.27
C ILE A 30 -41.84 1.70 34.17
N LYS A 31 -42.65 2.72 34.49
CA LYS A 31 -43.88 2.56 35.30
C LYS A 31 -44.93 1.74 34.56
N GLU A 32 -45.08 1.96 33.27
CA GLU A 32 -46.02 1.25 32.40
C GLU A 32 -45.55 -0.21 32.20
N LEU A 33 -44.25 -0.41 31.95
CA LEU A 33 -43.65 -1.74 31.88
C LEU A 33 -43.82 -2.54 33.18
N ALA A 34 -43.64 -1.91 34.33
CA ALA A 34 -43.84 -2.56 35.61
C ALA A 34 -45.29 -3.06 35.82
N ILE A 35 -46.27 -2.28 35.34
CA ILE A 35 -47.68 -2.67 35.42
C ILE A 35 -47.99 -3.84 34.48
N VAL A 36 -47.54 -3.76 33.23
CA VAL A 36 -47.81 -4.82 32.21
C VAL A 36 -47.12 -6.14 32.58
N LEU A 37 -45.90 -6.06 33.13
CA LEU A 37 -45.14 -7.23 33.58
C LEU A 37 -45.54 -7.73 34.95
N GLY A 38 -46.50 -7.07 35.66
CA GLY A 38 -46.95 -7.48 36.99
C GLY A 38 -45.88 -7.31 38.10
N VAL A 39 -44.90 -6.42 37.91
CA VAL A 39 -43.79 -6.20 38.84
C VAL A 39 -44.23 -5.42 40.05
N LYS A 40 -44.11 -6.01 41.25
CA LYS A 40 -44.48 -5.39 42.54
C LYS A 40 -43.49 -4.22 42.88
N LYS A 41 -43.95 -3.32 43.77
CA LYS A 41 -43.17 -2.10 44.15
C LYS A 41 -41.78 -2.42 44.70
N ASP A 42 -41.63 -3.49 45.45
CA ASP A 42 -40.36 -3.97 46.05
C ASP A 42 -39.39 -4.57 44.99
N GLN A 43 -39.90 -4.97 43.83
CA GLN A 43 -39.15 -5.58 42.72
C GLN A 43 -38.77 -4.55 41.63
N ARG A 44 -39.23 -3.31 41.72
CA ARG A 44 -38.92 -2.26 40.70
C ARG A 44 -37.43 -1.94 40.57
N PRO A 45 -36.62 -1.92 41.64
CA PRO A 45 -35.18 -1.72 41.51
C PRO A 45 -34.51 -2.78 40.65
N GLN A 46 -34.98 -4.04 40.73
CA GLN A 46 -34.46 -5.13 39.90
C GLN A 46 -34.88 -4.96 38.41
N LEU A 47 -36.09 -4.47 38.14
CA LEU A 47 -36.50 -4.12 36.77
C LEU A 47 -35.64 -2.99 36.22
N GLU A 48 -35.36 -1.95 37.01
CA GLU A 48 -34.45 -0.87 36.61
C GLU A 48 -33.05 -1.37 36.29
N GLN A 49 -32.52 -2.26 37.09
CA GLN A 49 -31.22 -2.87 36.85
C GLN A 49 -31.20 -3.69 35.56
N ILE A 50 -32.24 -4.52 35.33
CA ILE A 50 -32.38 -5.30 34.10
C ILE A 50 -32.45 -4.38 32.86
N LEU A 51 -33.23 -3.30 32.91
CA LEU A 51 -33.34 -2.34 31.82
C LEU A 51 -32.00 -1.63 31.56
N ASN A 52 -31.28 -1.26 32.62
CA ASN A 52 -29.95 -0.66 32.50
C ASN A 52 -28.95 -1.64 31.88
N ASP A 53 -28.96 -2.90 32.30
CA ASP A 53 -28.10 -3.95 31.74
C ASP A 53 -28.41 -4.17 30.25
N LEU A 54 -29.71 -4.26 29.89
CA LEU A 54 -30.13 -4.38 28.49
C LEU A 54 -29.75 -3.15 27.63
N MET A 55 -29.76 -1.94 28.22
CA MET A 55 -29.26 -0.74 27.55
C MET A 55 -27.73 -0.77 27.40
N MET A 56 -27.01 -1.19 28.45
CA MET A 56 -25.54 -1.34 28.41
C MET A 56 -25.11 -2.42 27.41
N GLU A 57 -25.93 -3.44 27.21
CA GLU A 57 -25.74 -4.46 26.16
C GLU A 57 -26.16 -3.98 24.75
N GLY A 58 -26.70 -2.76 24.63
CA GLY A 58 -27.17 -2.23 23.36
C GLY A 58 -28.42 -2.89 22.79
N ARG A 59 -29.12 -3.75 23.56
CA ARG A 59 -30.30 -4.51 23.13
C ARG A 59 -31.57 -3.69 23.12
N ILE A 60 -31.67 -2.68 23.99
CA ILE A 60 -32.79 -1.74 24.07
C ILE A 60 -32.29 -0.31 24.12
N VAL A 61 -33.13 0.62 23.73
CA VAL A 61 -32.88 2.06 23.79
C VAL A 61 -33.96 2.76 24.62
N CYS A 62 -33.59 3.84 25.31
CA CYS A 62 -34.50 4.70 26.01
C CYS A 62 -34.63 6.03 25.27
N SER A 63 -35.82 6.38 24.84
CA SER A 63 -36.08 7.64 24.14
C SER A 63 -35.94 8.84 25.10
N LYS A 64 -35.78 10.06 24.55
CA LYS A 64 -35.76 11.33 25.35
C LYS A 64 -37.02 11.51 26.23
N ARG A 65 -38.10 10.81 25.95
CA ARG A 65 -39.34 10.81 26.72
C ARG A 65 -39.39 9.71 27.79
N GLY A 66 -38.30 8.96 27.99
CA GLY A 66 -38.18 7.88 28.97
C GLY A 66 -38.92 6.59 28.59
N LYS A 67 -39.19 6.35 27.30
CA LYS A 67 -39.83 5.12 26.78
C LYS A 67 -38.74 4.16 26.29
N PHE A 68 -38.86 2.89 26.67
CA PHE A 68 -38.00 1.80 26.27
C PHE A 68 -38.55 1.10 25.04
N SER A 69 -37.64 0.77 24.10
CA SER A 69 -37.96 -0.03 22.91
C SER A 69 -36.74 -0.90 22.55
N LYS A 70 -37.00 -1.98 21.80
CA LYS A 70 -35.88 -2.72 21.20
C LYS A 70 -35.01 -1.77 20.37
N SER A 71 -33.74 -2.01 20.40
CA SER A 71 -32.81 -1.30 19.54
C SER A 71 -33.06 -1.70 18.08
N GLU A 72 -33.23 -0.73 17.20
CA GLU A 72 -33.27 -1.01 15.75
C GLU A 72 -31.87 -1.32 15.30
N GLU A 73 -31.66 -2.55 14.82
CA GLU A 73 -30.43 -2.97 14.19
C GLU A 73 -30.26 -2.20 12.88
N LYS A 74 -29.19 -1.44 12.77
CA LYS A 74 -28.88 -0.73 11.54
C LYS A 74 -28.35 -1.72 10.52
N LYS A 75 -28.98 -1.80 9.34
CA LYS A 75 -28.46 -2.58 8.22
C LYS A 75 -27.44 -1.77 7.44
N ILE A 76 -26.30 -2.35 7.18
CA ILE A 76 -25.17 -1.70 6.49
C ILE A 76 -24.57 -2.70 5.49
N VAL A 77 -24.08 -2.19 4.37
CA VAL A 77 -23.34 -2.98 3.37
C VAL A 77 -21.86 -2.68 3.47
N GLY A 78 -21.04 -3.72 3.43
CA GLY A 78 -19.59 -3.57 3.47
C GLY A 78 -18.86 -4.82 2.96
N THR A 79 -17.55 -4.78 2.96
CA THR A 79 -16.68 -5.87 2.52
C THR A 79 -16.22 -6.70 3.71
N PHE A 80 -16.48 -8.01 3.67
CA PHE A 80 -16.10 -8.95 4.71
C PHE A 80 -14.63 -9.38 4.57
N GLN A 81 -13.86 -9.16 5.63
CA GLN A 81 -12.48 -9.61 5.75
C GLN A 81 -12.40 -10.76 6.75
N ALA A 82 -12.23 -11.97 6.25
CA ALA A 82 -12.10 -13.14 7.09
C ALA A 82 -10.77 -13.19 7.84
N HIS A 83 -10.80 -13.77 9.02
CA HIS A 83 -9.62 -14.11 9.82
C HIS A 83 -9.42 -15.63 9.84
N PRO A 84 -8.18 -16.15 9.85
CA PRO A 84 -7.92 -17.59 9.85
C PRO A 84 -8.54 -18.36 11.03
N LYS A 85 -8.87 -17.68 12.13
CA LYS A 85 -9.57 -18.25 13.30
C LYS A 85 -11.09 -18.33 13.17
N GLY A 86 -11.64 -18.03 11.98
CA GLY A 86 -13.07 -18.17 11.66
C GLY A 86 -13.93 -16.93 11.87
N PHE A 87 -13.54 -15.96 12.67
CA PHE A 87 -14.21 -14.66 12.79
C PHE A 87 -13.81 -13.72 11.62
N GLY A 88 -14.42 -12.57 11.51
CA GLY A 88 -14.05 -11.57 10.50
C GLY A 88 -14.39 -10.14 10.88
N PHE A 89 -14.12 -9.24 9.95
CA PHE A 89 -14.41 -7.82 10.07
C PHE A 89 -15.13 -7.35 8.81
N VAL A 90 -16.01 -6.39 8.95
CA VAL A 90 -16.64 -5.73 7.80
C VAL A 90 -16.20 -4.29 7.73
N SER A 91 -15.51 -3.97 6.64
CA SER A 91 -15.11 -2.62 6.30
C SER A 91 -16.24 -1.92 5.56
N VAL A 92 -16.67 -0.75 6.05
CA VAL A 92 -17.76 0.05 5.49
C VAL A 92 -17.20 1.35 4.95
N GLU A 93 -17.57 1.70 3.72
CA GLU A 93 -17.11 2.94 3.08
C GLU A 93 -17.53 4.16 3.89
N GLY A 94 -16.57 5.00 4.27
CA GLY A 94 -16.79 6.22 5.07
C GLY A 94 -16.82 6.01 6.59
N GLU A 95 -16.73 4.79 7.10
CA GLU A 95 -16.58 4.53 8.53
C GLU A 95 -15.09 4.36 8.91
N LYS A 96 -14.70 4.83 10.10
CA LYS A 96 -13.29 4.79 10.55
C LYS A 96 -12.89 3.43 11.12
N GLU A 97 -13.82 2.67 11.62
CA GLU A 97 -13.58 1.39 12.29
C GLU A 97 -14.33 0.25 11.64
N ASP A 98 -13.66 -0.88 11.47
CA ASP A 98 -14.25 -2.11 10.99
C ASP A 98 -15.20 -2.72 12.03
N ILE A 99 -16.26 -3.34 11.58
CA ILE A 99 -17.26 -3.99 12.42
C ILE A 99 -16.86 -5.45 12.62
N PHE A 100 -16.71 -5.86 13.87
CA PHE A 100 -16.36 -7.24 14.22
C PHE A 100 -17.53 -8.20 13.98
N ILE A 101 -17.28 -9.34 13.32
CA ILE A 101 -18.24 -10.41 13.08
C ILE A 101 -17.75 -11.68 13.75
N PRO A 102 -18.41 -12.17 14.81
CA PRO A 102 -18.08 -13.45 15.43
C PRO A 102 -18.19 -14.61 14.44
N GLU A 103 -17.43 -15.69 14.66
CA GLU A 103 -17.44 -16.88 13.81
C GLU A 103 -18.86 -17.46 13.62
N SER A 104 -19.67 -17.49 14.69
CA SER A 104 -21.05 -17.98 14.65
C SER A 104 -21.98 -17.17 13.75
N GLU A 105 -21.63 -15.90 13.50
CA GLU A 105 -22.48 -14.91 12.81
C GLU A 105 -22.00 -14.57 11.40
N THR A 106 -21.02 -15.30 10.87
CA THR A 106 -20.47 -15.09 9.52
C THR A 106 -21.41 -15.51 8.39
N ASN A 107 -22.39 -16.35 8.69
CA ASN A 107 -23.43 -16.82 7.76
C ASN A 107 -22.92 -17.25 6.38
N GLY A 108 -21.78 -17.94 6.32
CA GLY A 108 -21.17 -18.42 5.09
C GLY A 108 -20.48 -17.32 4.24
N ALA A 109 -20.25 -16.14 4.80
CA ALA A 109 -19.41 -15.12 4.19
C ALA A 109 -17.97 -15.60 4.10
N MET A 110 -17.33 -15.32 2.97
CA MET A 110 -15.92 -15.62 2.71
C MET A 110 -15.14 -14.33 2.53
N HIS A 111 -13.82 -14.45 2.61
CA HIS A 111 -12.94 -13.29 2.45
C HIS A 111 -13.24 -12.49 1.18
N MET A 112 -13.34 -11.16 1.30
CA MET A 112 -13.66 -10.19 0.24
C MET A 112 -15.11 -10.23 -0.28
N ASP A 113 -16.01 -10.97 0.33
CA ASP A 113 -17.43 -10.90 -0.04
C ASP A 113 -18.05 -9.54 0.31
N THR A 114 -18.92 -9.03 -0.56
CA THR A 114 -19.79 -7.91 -0.23
C THR A 114 -20.99 -8.44 0.53
N VAL A 115 -21.18 -7.98 1.75
CA VAL A 115 -22.20 -8.48 2.67
C VAL A 115 -23.12 -7.38 3.19
N GLU A 116 -24.39 -7.73 3.39
CA GLU A 116 -25.31 -6.96 4.21
C GLU A 116 -25.20 -7.47 5.65
N ILE A 117 -24.91 -6.58 6.57
CA ILE A 117 -24.80 -6.89 7.99
C ILE A 117 -25.83 -6.12 8.81
N SER A 118 -26.24 -6.72 9.92
CA SER A 118 -26.95 -6.05 10.99
C SER A 118 -25.93 -5.68 12.07
N VAL A 119 -25.95 -4.45 12.54
CA VAL A 119 -25.01 -3.92 13.52
C VAL A 119 -25.72 -3.52 14.79
N SER A 120 -25.23 -4.00 15.92
CA SER A 120 -25.70 -3.57 17.24
C SER A 120 -25.34 -2.10 17.47
N PRO A 121 -26.19 -1.34 18.21
CA PRO A 121 -25.88 0.05 18.54
C PRO A 121 -24.54 0.19 19.25
N ALA A 122 -23.84 1.27 18.94
CA ALA A 122 -22.54 1.56 19.57
C ALA A 122 -22.72 1.76 21.09
N VAL A 123 -22.00 0.96 21.87
CA VAL A 123 -21.89 1.11 23.31
C VAL A 123 -20.52 1.72 23.62
N THR A 124 -20.48 2.79 24.39
CA THR A 124 -19.24 3.50 24.75
C THR A 124 -18.24 2.53 25.41
N GLY A 125 -17.05 2.40 24.82
CA GLY A 125 -15.98 1.53 25.33
C GLY A 125 -16.03 0.05 24.89
N ARG A 126 -16.98 -0.34 24.03
CA ARG A 126 -17.03 -1.67 23.41
C ARG A 126 -16.87 -1.59 21.89
N ARG A 127 -16.16 -2.57 21.33
CA ARG A 127 -16.05 -2.73 19.88
C ARG A 127 -17.43 -3.02 19.29
N ARG A 128 -17.73 -2.39 18.13
CA ARG A 128 -18.99 -2.63 17.40
C ARG A 128 -19.00 -4.07 16.86
N GLU A 129 -20.06 -4.78 17.15
CA GLU A 129 -20.30 -6.14 16.67
C GLU A 129 -21.48 -6.18 15.70
N GLY A 130 -21.40 -7.05 14.73
CA GLY A 130 -22.45 -7.27 13.75
C GLY A 130 -22.64 -8.76 13.41
N LYS A 131 -23.67 -9.03 12.64
CA LYS A 131 -23.93 -10.35 12.03
C LYS A 131 -24.17 -10.21 10.54
N VAL A 132 -23.70 -11.16 9.76
CA VAL A 132 -23.97 -11.21 8.32
C VAL A 132 -25.40 -11.69 8.10
N LEU A 133 -26.20 -10.87 7.43
CA LEU A 133 -27.56 -11.21 7.03
C LEU A 133 -27.55 -11.91 5.68
N HIS A 134 -26.91 -11.32 4.70
CA HIS A 134 -26.84 -11.81 3.32
C HIS A 134 -25.47 -11.55 2.71
N VAL A 135 -24.97 -12.51 1.93
CA VAL A 135 -23.87 -12.30 0.99
C VAL A 135 -24.46 -11.79 -0.30
N LEU A 136 -24.19 -10.53 -0.62
CA LEU A 136 -24.72 -9.85 -1.81
C LEU A 136 -23.93 -10.19 -3.06
N GLU A 137 -22.60 -10.22 -2.94
CA GLU A 137 -21.68 -10.55 -4.03
C GLU A 137 -20.49 -11.32 -3.49
N ARG A 138 -20.07 -12.34 -4.24
CA ARG A 138 -18.86 -13.11 -3.94
C ARG A 138 -17.61 -12.39 -4.45
N GLY A 139 -16.72 -12.07 -3.53
CA GLY A 139 -15.47 -11.36 -3.84
C GLY A 139 -14.43 -12.25 -4.51
N MET A 140 -14.34 -13.51 -4.13
CA MET A 140 -13.38 -14.46 -4.67
C MET A 140 -14.08 -15.57 -5.44
N LYS A 141 -14.03 -15.49 -6.77
CA LYS A 141 -14.56 -16.51 -7.68
C LYS A 141 -13.50 -17.55 -8.06
N GLN A 142 -12.23 -17.13 -8.08
CA GLN A 142 -11.07 -17.96 -8.36
C GLN A 142 -10.06 -17.83 -7.23
N VAL A 143 -9.42 -18.93 -6.87
CA VAL A 143 -8.46 -19.03 -5.78
C VAL A 143 -7.24 -19.81 -6.23
N VAL A 144 -6.05 -19.32 -5.92
CA VAL A 144 -4.79 -20.04 -6.14
C VAL A 144 -4.58 -21.02 -4.99
N CYS A 145 -4.34 -22.27 -5.34
CA CYS A 145 -4.23 -23.38 -4.39
C CYS A 145 -3.07 -24.29 -4.72
N THR A 146 -2.68 -25.09 -3.72
CA THR A 146 -1.85 -26.28 -3.93
C THR A 146 -2.76 -27.51 -3.98
N TYR A 147 -2.68 -28.28 -5.09
CA TYR A 147 -3.50 -29.46 -5.27
C TYR A 147 -2.92 -30.67 -4.53
N GLN A 148 -3.79 -31.40 -3.85
CA GLN A 148 -3.50 -32.65 -3.16
C GLN A 148 -4.45 -33.73 -3.64
N LEU A 149 -3.90 -34.81 -4.19
CA LEU A 149 -4.68 -35.97 -4.68
C LEU A 149 -4.82 -37.03 -3.59
N ASN A 150 -6.06 -37.42 -3.32
CA ASN A 150 -6.40 -38.63 -2.58
C ASN A 150 -6.88 -39.71 -3.55
N LYS A 151 -7.09 -40.95 -3.08
CA LYS A 151 -7.42 -42.10 -3.95
C LYS A 151 -8.57 -41.85 -4.93
N ASN A 152 -9.63 -41.15 -4.50
CA ASN A 152 -10.86 -40.98 -5.29
C ASN A 152 -11.27 -39.53 -5.51
N PHE A 153 -10.54 -38.55 -4.97
CA PHE A 153 -10.86 -37.13 -5.06
C PHE A 153 -9.62 -36.29 -4.77
N GLY A 154 -9.69 -35.02 -5.11
CA GLY A 154 -8.65 -34.07 -4.77
C GLY A 154 -9.12 -32.99 -3.83
N PHE A 155 -8.18 -32.39 -3.13
CA PHE A 155 -8.35 -31.14 -2.40
C PHE A 155 -7.41 -30.09 -2.96
N ALA A 156 -7.91 -28.88 -3.02
CA ALA A 156 -7.11 -27.69 -3.27
C ALA A 156 -6.98 -26.90 -1.98
N VAL A 157 -5.75 -26.79 -1.49
CA VAL A 157 -5.42 -26.01 -0.29
C VAL A 157 -5.13 -24.58 -0.70
N PRO A 158 -5.96 -23.59 -0.32
CA PRO A 158 -5.73 -22.20 -0.68
C PRO A 158 -4.40 -21.65 -0.15
N ASP A 159 -3.69 -20.87 -0.96
CA ASP A 159 -2.47 -20.19 -0.54
C ASP A 159 -2.79 -19.04 0.46
N ASN A 160 -3.98 -18.48 0.37
CA ASN A 160 -4.44 -17.46 1.29
C ASN A 160 -5.14 -18.10 2.50
N PRO A 161 -4.54 -18.05 3.71
CA PRO A 161 -5.11 -18.66 4.92
C PRO A 161 -6.44 -18.03 5.35
N LYS A 162 -6.74 -16.82 4.88
CA LYS A 162 -8.04 -16.16 5.15
C LYS A 162 -9.21 -16.83 4.45
N PHE A 163 -8.95 -17.72 3.49
CA PHE A 163 -9.99 -18.51 2.86
C PHE A 163 -10.63 -19.51 3.82
N GLY A 164 -9.84 -20.03 4.76
CA GLY A 164 -10.30 -20.75 5.96
C GLY A 164 -10.68 -22.23 5.80
N SER A 165 -10.74 -22.74 4.54
CA SER A 165 -11.08 -24.15 4.29
C SER A 165 -10.52 -24.67 2.98
N ASP A 166 -10.21 -25.96 2.92
CA ASP A 166 -9.81 -26.62 1.67
C ASP A 166 -11.00 -26.74 0.72
N ILE A 167 -10.73 -26.70 -0.58
CA ILE A 167 -11.73 -26.81 -1.64
C ILE A 167 -11.75 -28.24 -2.16
N PHE A 168 -12.91 -28.88 -2.12
CA PHE A 168 -13.08 -30.21 -2.69
C PHE A 168 -13.10 -30.15 -4.22
N ILE A 169 -12.30 -31.01 -4.87
CA ILE A 169 -12.19 -31.09 -6.32
C ILE A 169 -12.54 -32.49 -6.79
N PRO A 170 -13.68 -32.71 -7.45
CA PRO A 170 -13.99 -33.97 -8.12
C PRO A 170 -12.90 -34.33 -9.15
N LEU A 171 -12.56 -35.61 -9.31
CA LEU A 171 -11.49 -36.03 -10.22
C LEU A 171 -11.71 -35.57 -11.67
N GLU A 172 -12.94 -35.62 -12.13
CA GLU A 172 -13.34 -35.17 -13.49
C GLU A 172 -13.16 -33.67 -13.70
N ARG A 173 -13.03 -32.90 -12.61
CA ARG A 173 -12.82 -31.43 -12.63
C ARG A 173 -11.40 -31.02 -12.21
N SER A 174 -10.51 -31.98 -12.06
CA SER A 174 -9.12 -31.74 -11.64
C SER A 174 -8.21 -31.31 -12.81
N LYS A 175 -8.67 -31.39 -14.06
CA LYS A 175 -7.88 -31.08 -15.27
C LYS A 175 -6.57 -31.87 -15.35
N GLY A 176 -6.48 -33.05 -14.71
CA GLY A 176 -5.27 -33.86 -14.65
C GLY A 176 -4.21 -33.37 -13.66
N ALA A 177 -4.58 -32.52 -12.72
CA ALA A 177 -3.66 -32.06 -11.69
C ALA A 177 -3.15 -33.25 -10.83
N VAL A 178 -1.90 -33.17 -10.42
CA VAL A 178 -1.24 -34.14 -9.53
C VAL A 178 -0.78 -33.46 -8.24
N ASN A 179 -0.37 -34.25 -7.26
CA ASN A 179 0.14 -33.72 -5.99
C ASN A 179 1.24 -32.67 -6.20
N GLY A 180 1.12 -31.56 -5.50
CA GLY A 180 2.08 -30.47 -5.56
C GLY A 180 1.92 -29.50 -6.73
N HIS A 181 0.93 -29.72 -7.61
CA HIS A 181 0.58 -28.70 -8.60
C HIS A 181 0.00 -27.46 -7.96
N LYS A 182 0.52 -26.30 -8.35
CA LYS A 182 -0.11 -25.01 -8.13
C LYS A 182 -1.21 -24.84 -9.17
N VAL A 183 -2.42 -24.57 -8.74
CA VAL A 183 -3.61 -24.53 -9.57
C VAL A 183 -4.45 -23.29 -9.29
N VAL A 184 -5.15 -22.80 -10.29
CA VAL A 184 -6.22 -21.84 -10.12
C VAL A 184 -7.54 -22.61 -10.10
N VAL A 185 -8.29 -22.44 -9.03
CA VAL A 185 -9.57 -23.11 -8.80
C VAL A 185 -10.71 -22.12 -8.92
N GLU A 186 -11.69 -22.40 -9.74
CA GLU A 186 -12.97 -21.69 -9.77
C GLU A 186 -13.93 -22.36 -8.81
N ILE A 187 -14.53 -21.59 -7.90
CA ILE A 187 -15.47 -22.10 -6.90
C ILE A 187 -16.82 -22.33 -7.59
N THR A 188 -17.30 -23.58 -7.59
CA THR A 188 -18.58 -23.97 -8.18
C THR A 188 -19.70 -24.02 -7.14
N GLN A 189 -19.36 -24.34 -5.88
CA GLN A 189 -20.26 -24.27 -4.74
C GLN A 189 -19.55 -23.68 -3.54
N TYR A 190 -20.12 -22.63 -2.97
CA TYR A 190 -19.61 -22.05 -1.74
C TYR A 190 -20.02 -22.90 -0.54
N GLY A 191 -19.12 -23.11 0.40
CA GLY A 191 -19.35 -23.90 1.58
C GLY A 191 -20.53 -23.39 2.42
N LYS A 192 -21.24 -24.34 3.06
CA LYS A 192 -22.22 -24.05 4.11
C LYS A 192 -21.66 -24.55 5.43
N LYS A 193 -22.26 -24.13 6.55
CA LYS A 193 -21.85 -24.56 7.89
C LYS A 193 -21.61 -26.09 7.95
N GLY A 194 -20.33 -26.48 8.14
CA GLY A 194 -19.90 -27.88 8.20
C GLY A 194 -19.64 -28.59 6.86
N LYS A 195 -19.64 -27.88 5.72
CA LYS A 195 -19.26 -28.45 4.42
C LYS A 195 -18.24 -27.55 3.72
N ASN A 196 -17.17 -28.16 3.24
CA ASN A 196 -16.16 -27.49 2.45
C ASN A 196 -16.75 -27.00 1.12
N PRO A 197 -16.24 -25.89 0.56
CA PRO A 197 -16.58 -25.47 -0.79
C PRO A 197 -16.14 -26.52 -1.82
N GLU A 198 -16.79 -26.51 -2.98
CA GLU A 198 -16.44 -27.34 -4.13
C GLU A 198 -15.99 -26.46 -5.28
N GLY A 199 -15.00 -26.92 -6.04
CA GLY A 199 -14.45 -26.17 -7.16
C GLY A 199 -14.00 -27.06 -8.32
N LYS A 200 -13.56 -26.41 -9.38
CA LYS A 200 -12.92 -27.02 -10.55
C LYS A 200 -11.57 -26.34 -10.81
N VAL A 201 -10.58 -27.09 -11.23
CA VAL A 201 -9.31 -26.55 -11.70
C VAL A 201 -9.51 -25.93 -13.08
N VAL A 202 -9.20 -24.64 -13.21
CA VAL A 202 -9.29 -23.90 -14.48
C VAL A 202 -7.93 -23.73 -15.14
N GLU A 203 -6.86 -23.67 -14.35
CA GLU A 203 -5.49 -23.51 -14.81
C GLU A 203 -4.53 -24.30 -13.91
N ILE A 204 -3.52 -24.93 -14.51
CA ILE A 204 -2.39 -25.55 -13.81
C ILE A 204 -1.17 -24.66 -14.08
N LEU A 205 -0.61 -24.06 -13.00
CA LEU A 205 0.52 -23.14 -13.10
C LEU A 205 1.87 -23.86 -13.23
N GLY A 206 1.93 -25.09 -12.75
CA GLY A 206 3.10 -25.94 -12.68
C GLY A 206 3.24 -26.63 -11.33
N HIS A 207 4.30 -27.37 -11.12
CA HIS A 207 4.61 -27.96 -9.83
C HIS A 207 5.19 -26.91 -8.89
N ILE A 208 4.92 -27.03 -7.58
CA ILE A 208 5.40 -26.08 -6.54
C ILE A 208 6.92 -25.88 -6.57
N ASN A 209 7.68 -26.89 -7.05
CA ASN A 209 9.12 -26.85 -7.14
C ASN A 209 9.65 -26.39 -8.51
N ASP A 210 8.76 -26.10 -9.47
CA ASP A 210 9.18 -25.64 -10.80
C ASP A 210 9.64 -24.17 -10.71
N PRO A 211 10.72 -23.78 -11.42
CA PRO A 211 11.21 -22.41 -11.44
C PRO A 211 10.13 -21.41 -11.88
N GLY A 212 9.94 -20.34 -11.11
CA GLY A 212 9.02 -19.24 -11.44
C GLY A 212 7.54 -19.49 -11.12
N VAL A 213 7.15 -20.70 -10.75
CA VAL A 213 5.76 -21.03 -10.36
C VAL A 213 5.35 -20.34 -9.06
N ASP A 214 6.27 -20.14 -8.17
CA ASP A 214 6.09 -19.42 -6.91
C ASP A 214 5.64 -17.97 -7.15
N ILE A 215 6.34 -17.24 -8.00
CA ILE A 215 5.98 -15.86 -8.37
C ILE A 215 4.71 -15.83 -9.22
N LEU A 216 4.55 -16.75 -10.17
CA LEU A 216 3.34 -16.84 -11.00
C LEU A 216 2.10 -17.09 -10.13
N SER A 217 2.22 -17.85 -9.05
CA SER A 217 1.14 -18.05 -8.08
C SER A 217 0.70 -16.75 -7.43
N ILE A 218 1.64 -15.88 -7.06
CA ILE A 218 1.35 -14.54 -6.52
C ILE A 218 0.69 -13.66 -7.59
N VAL A 219 1.22 -13.67 -8.82
CA VAL A 219 0.64 -12.93 -9.95
C VAL A 219 -0.83 -13.29 -10.15
N ARG A 220 -1.16 -14.57 -10.13
CA ARG A 220 -2.55 -15.04 -10.27
C ARG A 220 -3.40 -14.71 -9.04
N ALA A 221 -2.84 -14.83 -7.83
CA ALA A 221 -3.55 -14.50 -6.59
C ALA A 221 -3.99 -13.03 -6.52
N TYR A 222 -3.18 -12.12 -7.04
CA TYR A 222 -3.50 -10.70 -7.13
C TYR A 222 -4.26 -10.31 -8.40
N GLY A 223 -4.60 -11.26 -9.26
CA GLY A 223 -5.31 -11.00 -10.52
C GLY A 223 -4.57 -10.06 -11.46
N LEU A 224 -3.22 -10.12 -11.46
CA LEU A 224 -2.40 -9.27 -12.31
C LEU A 224 -2.47 -9.76 -13.76
N PRO A 225 -2.79 -8.88 -14.74
CA PRO A 225 -2.91 -9.26 -16.13
C PRO A 225 -1.52 -9.40 -16.77
N VAL A 226 -1.16 -10.61 -17.23
CA VAL A 226 0.14 -10.90 -17.82
C VAL A 226 0.15 -10.64 -19.32
N GLU A 227 -0.95 -10.97 -20.00
CA GLU A 227 -1.07 -10.88 -21.45
C GLU A 227 -1.90 -9.66 -21.87
N PHE A 228 -1.64 -9.15 -23.08
CA PHE A 228 -2.44 -8.11 -23.70
C PHE A 228 -3.43 -8.72 -24.68
N ASP A 229 -4.63 -8.15 -24.74
CA ASP A 229 -5.66 -8.55 -25.70
C ASP A 229 -5.14 -8.39 -27.14
N PRO A 230 -5.46 -9.31 -28.08
CA PRO A 230 -5.07 -9.19 -29.49
C PRO A 230 -5.44 -7.86 -30.15
N LYS A 231 -6.55 -7.24 -29.74
CA LYS A 231 -6.96 -5.91 -30.25
C LYS A 231 -5.97 -4.82 -29.84
N VAL A 232 -5.45 -4.89 -28.61
CA VAL A 232 -4.41 -4.00 -28.11
C VAL A 232 -3.13 -4.18 -28.91
N MET A 233 -2.71 -5.42 -29.13
CA MET A 233 -1.50 -5.74 -29.89
C MET A 233 -1.59 -5.30 -31.37
N THR A 234 -2.77 -5.45 -31.99
CA THR A 234 -3.02 -4.93 -33.35
C THR A 234 -2.88 -3.40 -33.40
N GLN A 235 -3.41 -2.69 -32.41
CA GLN A 235 -3.25 -1.21 -32.34
C GLN A 235 -1.78 -0.82 -32.18
N VAL A 236 -1.02 -1.54 -31.36
CA VAL A 236 0.43 -1.31 -31.17
C VAL A 236 1.18 -1.33 -32.49
N GLU A 237 0.92 -2.32 -33.35
CA GLU A 237 1.56 -2.43 -34.67
C GLU A 237 1.32 -1.21 -35.55
N HIS A 238 0.19 -0.53 -35.37
CA HIS A 238 -0.16 0.68 -36.13
C HIS A 238 0.48 1.96 -35.56
N VAL A 239 0.60 2.07 -34.23
CA VAL A 239 1.05 3.30 -33.56
C VAL A 239 2.54 3.30 -33.21
N ALA A 240 3.16 2.14 -32.97
CA ALA A 240 4.58 2.02 -32.60
C ALA A 240 5.49 2.16 -33.84
N LYS A 241 5.52 3.35 -34.43
CA LYS A 241 6.33 3.66 -35.61
C LYS A 241 7.33 4.76 -35.29
N PRO A 242 8.46 4.81 -36.00
CA PRO A 242 9.44 5.89 -35.87
C PRO A 242 8.80 7.27 -35.97
N VAL A 243 9.35 8.23 -35.26
CA VAL A 243 8.90 9.62 -35.28
C VAL A 243 8.99 10.17 -36.69
N SER A 244 7.89 10.74 -37.19
CA SER A 244 7.79 11.36 -38.52
C SER A 244 7.88 12.89 -38.44
N GLU A 245 8.12 13.54 -39.57
CA GLU A 245 8.07 14.99 -39.66
C GLU A 245 6.71 15.57 -39.24
N ALA A 246 5.64 14.84 -39.51
CA ALA A 246 4.29 15.23 -39.10
C ALA A 246 4.13 15.21 -37.56
N ASP A 247 4.77 14.23 -36.89
CA ASP A 247 4.76 14.15 -35.43
C ASP A 247 5.54 15.28 -34.76
N MET A 248 6.58 15.79 -35.45
CA MET A 248 7.44 16.87 -34.95
C MET A 248 6.84 18.26 -35.18
N ALA A 249 5.86 18.38 -36.10
CA ALA A 249 5.27 19.68 -36.47
C ALA A 249 4.66 20.37 -35.23
N GLY A 250 5.06 21.64 -35.04
CA GLY A 250 4.56 22.50 -33.96
C GLY A 250 5.18 22.22 -32.59
N ARG A 251 6.12 21.27 -32.51
CA ARG A 251 6.85 20.98 -31.28
C ARG A 251 8.12 21.82 -31.17
N MET A 252 8.54 22.09 -29.93
CA MET A 252 9.86 22.68 -29.68
C MET A 252 10.95 21.67 -30.04
N ASP A 253 11.88 22.06 -30.88
CA ASP A 253 13.01 21.22 -31.26
C ASP A 253 14.15 21.34 -30.23
N LEU A 254 14.37 20.29 -29.46
CA LEU A 254 15.39 20.20 -28.42
C LEU A 254 16.43 19.12 -28.73
N ARG A 255 16.48 18.61 -29.98
CA ARG A 255 17.39 17.53 -30.37
C ARG A 255 18.86 17.89 -30.22
N ASP A 256 19.21 19.16 -30.31
CA ASP A 256 20.59 19.68 -30.13
C ASP A 256 20.94 20.00 -28.66
N TRP A 257 19.99 19.84 -27.74
CA TRP A 257 20.27 20.05 -26.33
C TRP A 257 21.03 18.85 -25.76
N GLN A 258 22.05 19.16 -24.94
CA GLN A 258 22.74 18.11 -24.19
C GLN A 258 21.83 17.55 -23.10
N MET A 259 21.50 16.28 -23.21
CA MET A 259 20.61 15.63 -22.25
C MET A 259 20.93 14.16 -22.06
N VAL A 260 20.59 13.64 -20.91
CA VAL A 260 20.82 12.25 -20.51
C VAL A 260 19.60 11.65 -19.84
N THR A 261 19.49 10.32 -19.90
CA THR A 261 18.67 9.53 -18.97
C THR A 261 19.57 8.96 -17.88
N ILE A 262 19.09 8.89 -16.66
CA ILE A 262 19.80 8.31 -15.51
C ILE A 262 18.88 7.35 -14.78
N ASP A 263 19.13 6.05 -14.91
CA ASP A 263 18.28 4.97 -14.39
C ASP A 263 19.13 3.79 -13.87
N GLY A 264 18.45 2.76 -13.34
CA GLY A 264 19.09 1.49 -13.03
C GLY A 264 19.60 0.76 -14.28
N GLU A 265 20.56 -0.11 -14.13
CA GLU A 265 21.19 -0.86 -15.22
C GLU A 265 20.18 -1.68 -16.04
N ASP A 266 19.17 -2.25 -15.38
CA ASP A 266 18.16 -3.13 -15.96
C ASP A 266 16.94 -2.40 -16.51
N ALA A 267 16.83 -1.08 -16.32
CA ALA A 267 15.70 -0.29 -16.78
C ALA A 267 15.63 -0.26 -18.32
N LYS A 268 14.43 -0.46 -18.86
CA LYS A 268 14.18 -0.43 -20.31
C LYS A 268 13.11 0.58 -20.72
N ASP A 269 12.24 0.95 -19.76
CA ASP A 269 11.15 1.89 -19.87
C ASP A 269 11.58 3.26 -19.35
N LEU A 270 12.38 3.96 -20.17
CA LEU A 270 12.98 5.24 -19.79
C LEU A 270 11.95 6.37 -19.98
N ASP A 271 11.30 6.78 -18.90
CA ASP A 271 10.25 7.81 -18.88
C ASP A 271 10.79 9.23 -18.98
N ASP A 272 11.97 9.48 -18.42
CA ASP A 272 12.49 10.83 -18.21
C ASP A 272 13.93 11.01 -18.67
N ALA A 273 14.18 12.19 -19.27
CA ALA A 273 15.51 12.70 -19.58
C ALA A 273 15.67 14.07 -18.92
N VAL A 274 16.90 14.40 -18.56
CA VAL A 274 17.23 15.67 -17.91
C VAL A 274 18.31 16.42 -18.68
N SER A 275 18.17 17.73 -18.72
CA SER A 275 19.15 18.64 -19.30
C SER A 275 19.41 19.82 -18.36
N LEU A 276 20.60 20.36 -18.36
CA LEU A 276 20.94 21.52 -17.57
C LEU A 276 21.93 22.42 -18.30
N THR A 277 21.55 23.68 -18.39
CA THR A 277 22.44 24.75 -18.87
C THR A 277 22.39 25.93 -17.91
N MET A 278 23.32 26.86 -18.07
CA MET A 278 23.38 28.09 -17.26
C MET A 278 22.97 29.27 -18.08
N ASP A 279 22.14 30.17 -17.53
CA ASP A 279 21.91 31.50 -18.02
C ASP A 279 22.35 32.51 -16.93
N HIS A 280 23.54 33.04 -17.07
CA HIS A 280 24.24 33.84 -16.04
C HIS A 280 24.38 33.02 -14.75
N GLU A 281 23.74 33.48 -13.70
CA GLU A 281 23.75 32.78 -12.40
C GLU A 281 22.61 31.75 -12.24
N ASN A 282 21.63 31.71 -13.15
CA ASN A 282 20.46 30.89 -13.10
C ASN A 282 20.70 29.53 -13.78
N TYR A 283 20.10 28.50 -13.22
CA TYR A 283 20.06 27.16 -13.82
C TYR A 283 18.85 27.04 -14.72
N ILE A 284 19.06 26.53 -15.93
CA ILE A 284 17.97 26.17 -16.85
C ILE A 284 17.84 24.64 -16.81
N LEU A 285 16.95 24.14 -15.97
CA LEU A 285 16.69 22.71 -15.79
C LEU A 285 15.58 22.26 -16.72
N GLY A 286 15.90 21.35 -17.63
CA GLY A 286 14.90 20.66 -18.46
C GLY A 286 14.59 19.26 -17.90
N VAL A 287 13.32 18.97 -17.70
CA VAL A 287 12.79 17.65 -17.41
C VAL A 287 11.89 17.25 -18.57
N HIS A 288 12.33 16.26 -19.33
CA HIS A 288 11.71 15.85 -20.60
C HIS A 288 11.09 14.47 -20.39
N ILE A 289 9.77 14.39 -20.52
CA ILE A 289 9.00 13.18 -20.24
C ILE A 289 8.46 12.60 -21.53
N ALA A 290 8.58 11.28 -21.69
CA ALA A 290 8.05 10.56 -22.84
C ALA A 290 6.60 10.95 -23.12
N ASP A 291 6.29 11.37 -24.35
CA ASP A 291 4.93 11.75 -24.76
C ASP A 291 4.10 10.52 -25.12
N VAL A 292 3.77 9.71 -24.10
CA VAL A 292 2.99 8.49 -24.24
C VAL A 292 1.59 8.79 -24.80
N SER A 293 1.02 9.93 -24.44
CA SER A 293 -0.32 10.34 -24.89
C SER A 293 -0.43 10.56 -26.41
N ASN A 294 0.69 10.72 -27.10
CA ASN A 294 0.71 10.74 -28.56
C ASN A 294 0.34 9.38 -29.18
N TYR A 295 0.71 8.29 -28.50
CA TYR A 295 0.52 6.91 -28.97
C TYR A 295 -0.71 6.26 -28.36
N VAL A 296 -1.05 6.61 -27.12
CA VAL A 296 -2.19 6.07 -26.36
C VAL A 296 -3.29 7.12 -26.31
N GLN A 297 -4.09 7.13 -27.37
CA GLN A 297 -5.22 8.07 -27.51
C GLN A 297 -6.37 7.68 -26.57
N GLU A 298 -7.05 8.66 -26.02
CA GLU A 298 -8.22 8.46 -25.17
C GLU A 298 -9.28 7.60 -25.85
N HIS A 299 -9.86 6.68 -25.11
CA HIS A 299 -10.86 5.68 -25.56
C HIS A 299 -10.39 4.65 -26.58
N SER A 300 -9.10 4.59 -26.91
CA SER A 300 -8.54 3.53 -27.73
C SER A 300 -8.47 2.20 -26.94
N ALA A 301 -8.23 1.08 -27.66
CA ALA A 301 -8.00 -0.20 -27.01
C ALA A 301 -6.78 -0.16 -26.07
N LEU A 302 -5.70 0.52 -26.46
CA LEU A 302 -4.53 0.77 -25.60
C LEU A 302 -4.88 1.56 -24.35
N ASP A 303 -5.68 2.61 -24.46
CA ASP A 303 -6.11 3.41 -23.32
C ASP A 303 -6.99 2.64 -22.35
N THR A 304 -7.92 1.88 -22.87
CA THR A 304 -8.81 1.03 -22.06
C THR A 304 -8.01 0.01 -21.25
N GLU A 305 -7.00 -0.60 -21.86
CA GLU A 305 -6.13 -1.57 -21.20
C GLU A 305 -5.19 -0.88 -20.18
N ALA A 306 -4.61 0.26 -20.55
CA ALA A 306 -3.77 1.04 -19.64
C ALA A 306 -4.54 1.51 -18.40
N LEU A 307 -5.77 1.99 -18.56
CA LEU A 307 -6.64 2.37 -17.45
C LEU A 307 -6.97 1.16 -16.56
N LYS A 308 -7.34 0.04 -17.17
CA LYS A 308 -7.63 -1.21 -16.45
C LYS A 308 -6.44 -1.67 -15.59
N ARG A 309 -5.23 -1.60 -16.11
CA ARG A 309 -4.00 -1.92 -15.38
C ARG A 309 -3.64 -0.88 -14.34
N GLY A 310 -3.85 0.38 -14.64
CA GLY A 310 -3.62 1.55 -13.79
C GLY A 310 -2.15 1.88 -13.53
N THR A 311 -1.31 0.86 -13.42
CA THR A 311 0.14 0.99 -13.17
C THR A 311 0.88 -0.26 -13.66
N SER A 312 2.16 -0.10 -13.99
CA SER A 312 3.07 -1.24 -14.12
C SER A 312 3.36 -1.84 -12.76
N VAL A 313 3.62 -3.16 -12.70
CA VAL A 313 3.93 -3.87 -11.47
C VAL A 313 5.34 -4.44 -11.56
N TYR A 314 6.21 -4.00 -10.63
CA TYR A 314 7.61 -4.40 -10.58
C TYR A 314 7.82 -5.50 -9.55
N LEU A 315 7.74 -6.74 -9.99
CA LEU A 315 7.98 -7.89 -9.13
C LEU A 315 9.48 -8.21 -9.04
N VAL A 316 9.84 -9.05 -8.11
CA VAL A 316 11.25 -9.38 -7.82
C VAL A 316 12.00 -9.97 -9.01
N ASP A 317 11.30 -10.66 -9.93
CA ASP A 317 11.89 -11.35 -11.08
C ASP A 317 11.39 -10.85 -12.45
N ARG A 318 10.34 -10.04 -12.47
CA ARG A 318 9.69 -9.58 -13.72
C ARG A 318 8.94 -8.27 -13.52
N VAL A 319 8.66 -7.62 -14.64
CA VAL A 319 7.78 -6.47 -14.73
C VAL A 319 6.51 -6.87 -15.48
N ILE A 320 5.35 -6.55 -14.92
CA ILE A 320 4.07 -6.62 -15.59
C ILE A 320 3.74 -5.19 -16.06
N PRO A 321 3.93 -4.86 -17.33
CA PRO A 321 3.87 -3.49 -17.79
C PRO A 321 2.43 -2.99 -17.95
N MET A 322 2.22 -1.68 -17.76
CA MET A 322 0.95 -1.02 -18.07
C MET A 322 0.70 -0.97 -19.59
N LEU A 323 1.76 -0.82 -20.37
CA LEU A 323 1.74 -0.74 -21.82
C LEU A 323 2.54 -1.88 -22.46
N PRO A 324 2.19 -2.35 -23.66
CA PRO A 324 2.98 -3.35 -24.40
C PRO A 324 4.44 -2.89 -24.61
N HIS A 325 5.37 -3.83 -24.60
CA HIS A 325 6.82 -3.55 -24.66
C HIS A 325 7.25 -2.75 -25.91
N ALA A 326 6.57 -2.89 -27.03
CA ALA A 326 6.84 -2.09 -28.22
C ALA A 326 6.64 -0.57 -27.97
N LEU A 327 5.78 -0.21 -27.02
CA LEU A 327 5.62 1.16 -26.54
C LEU A 327 6.54 1.43 -25.34
N SER A 328 6.43 0.66 -24.27
CA SER A 328 7.11 0.95 -23.00
C SER A 328 8.64 0.87 -23.10
N ASN A 329 9.17 -0.06 -23.86
CA ASN A 329 10.62 -0.23 -24.06
C ASN A 329 11.08 0.29 -25.43
N GLY A 330 10.15 0.54 -26.36
CA GLY A 330 10.38 0.95 -27.72
C GLY A 330 10.18 2.45 -27.95
N ILE A 331 9.13 2.81 -28.71
CA ILE A 331 8.94 4.17 -29.21
C ILE A 331 8.69 5.22 -28.10
N CYS A 332 8.13 4.84 -26.95
CA CYS A 332 7.93 5.74 -25.82
C CYS A 332 9.20 5.88 -24.97
N SER A 333 10.02 4.82 -24.87
CA SER A 333 11.26 4.86 -24.08
C SER A 333 12.26 5.85 -24.69
N LEU A 334 12.80 6.74 -23.86
CA LEU A 334 13.76 7.77 -24.29
C LEU A 334 15.16 7.18 -24.54
N ASN A 335 15.24 6.29 -25.53
CA ASN A 335 16.44 5.56 -25.86
C ASN A 335 17.53 6.48 -26.44
N GLN A 336 18.79 6.19 -26.08
CA GLN A 336 19.95 6.94 -26.52
C GLN A 336 20.05 7.01 -28.07
N GLY A 337 20.29 8.22 -28.59
CA GLY A 337 20.55 8.45 -29.99
C GLY A 337 19.34 8.38 -30.92
N GLU A 338 18.15 8.22 -30.36
CA GLU A 338 16.90 8.12 -31.12
C GLU A 338 16.03 9.38 -30.93
N GLU A 339 15.41 9.84 -32.02
CA GLU A 339 14.40 10.91 -31.92
C GLU A 339 13.18 10.40 -31.18
N ARG A 340 12.75 11.19 -30.18
CA ARG A 340 11.59 10.89 -29.33
C ARG A 340 10.72 12.10 -29.13
N LEU A 341 9.41 11.87 -29.08
CA LEU A 341 8.45 12.88 -28.68
C LEU A 341 8.41 12.98 -27.16
N ALA A 342 8.42 14.18 -26.65
CA ALA A 342 8.38 14.46 -25.23
C ALA A 342 7.42 15.58 -24.86
N LEU A 343 7.05 15.61 -23.60
CA LEU A 343 6.42 16.75 -22.94
C LEU A 343 7.45 17.29 -21.94
N SER A 344 7.92 18.50 -22.16
CA SER A 344 9.03 19.08 -21.42
C SER A 344 8.55 20.12 -20.42
N CYS A 345 9.11 20.08 -19.21
CA CYS A 345 9.02 21.14 -18.22
C CYS A 345 10.42 21.77 -18.06
N ILE A 346 10.58 22.98 -18.58
CA ILE A 346 11.84 23.72 -18.55
C ILE A 346 11.71 24.80 -17.49
N MET A 347 12.55 24.73 -16.47
CA MET A 347 12.49 25.60 -15.29
C MET A 347 13.73 26.46 -15.19
N THR A 348 13.56 27.75 -14.95
CA THR A 348 14.64 28.67 -14.60
C THR A 348 14.72 28.77 -13.09
N VAL A 349 15.81 28.31 -12.52
CA VAL A 349 16.04 28.26 -11.08
C VAL A 349 17.17 29.20 -10.69
N ASN A 350 16.88 30.08 -9.74
CA ASN A 350 17.90 31.00 -9.23
C ASN A 350 18.86 30.31 -8.22
N PRO A 351 19.97 30.96 -7.81
CA PRO A 351 20.91 30.39 -6.85
C PRO A 351 20.33 30.06 -5.48
N LYS A 352 19.16 30.59 -5.14
CA LYS A 352 18.44 30.28 -3.90
C LYS A 352 17.52 29.04 -4.04
N GLY A 353 17.43 28.45 -5.23
CA GLY A 353 16.57 27.33 -5.52
C GLY A 353 15.12 27.70 -5.79
N GLU A 354 14.82 28.97 -6.07
CA GLU A 354 13.49 29.42 -6.44
C GLU A 354 13.31 29.27 -7.96
N ILE A 355 12.20 28.66 -8.36
CA ILE A 355 11.79 28.56 -9.76
C ILE A 355 11.14 29.89 -10.13
N ILE A 356 11.88 30.73 -10.83
CA ILE A 356 11.47 32.08 -11.18
C ILE A 356 10.69 32.17 -12.49
N ASP A 357 10.85 31.19 -13.37
CA ASP A 357 10.12 31.05 -14.62
C ASP A 357 10.08 29.58 -15.04
N HIS A 358 9.08 29.18 -15.81
CA HIS A 358 8.98 27.85 -16.39
C HIS A 358 8.19 27.83 -17.70
N THR A 359 8.47 26.83 -18.51
CA THR A 359 7.74 26.55 -19.74
C THR A 359 7.39 25.08 -19.80
N ILE A 360 6.11 24.78 -20.00
CA ILE A 360 5.62 23.42 -20.27
C ILE A 360 5.26 23.36 -21.75
N THR A 361 5.88 22.47 -22.51
CA THR A 361 5.71 22.43 -23.96
C THR A 361 5.88 21.02 -24.52
N GLU A 362 5.20 20.76 -25.62
CA GLU A 362 5.47 19.58 -26.44
C GLU A 362 6.81 19.77 -27.17
N SER A 363 7.64 18.76 -27.17
CA SER A 363 8.99 18.81 -27.73
C SER A 363 9.35 17.56 -28.53
N VAL A 364 10.42 17.68 -29.32
CA VAL A 364 11.14 16.54 -29.88
C VAL A 364 12.58 16.58 -29.35
N ILE A 365 13.05 15.45 -28.86
CA ILE A 365 14.35 15.28 -28.19
C ILE A 365 15.17 14.15 -28.79
N CYS A 366 16.46 14.18 -28.51
CA CYS A 366 17.39 13.07 -28.79
C CYS A 366 18.36 12.96 -27.64
N VAL A 367 18.29 11.87 -26.88
CA VAL A 367 19.14 11.66 -25.69
C VAL A 367 20.57 11.34 -26.12
N ASP A 368 21.57 12.07 -25.62
CA ASP A 368 22.98 11.88 -25.93
C ASP A 368 23.54 10.59 -25.35
N ARG A 369 23.22 10.31 -24.09
CA ARG A 369 23.72 9.14 -23.36
C ARG A 369 22.66 8.59 -22.40
N ARG A 370 22.58 7.28 -22.38
CA ARG A 370 21.92 6.53 -21.30
C ARG A 370 22.93 6.34 -20.17
N MET A 371 22.75 7.03 -19.06
CA MET A 371 23.55 6.88 -17.87
C MET A 371 22.90 5.90 -16.90
N THR A 372 23.70 5.31 -16.04
CA THR A 372 23.24 4.52 -14.90
C THR A 372 23.50 5.27 -13.60
N TYR A 373 22.72 4.98 -12.56
CA TYR A 373 22.98 5.51 -11.22
C TYR A 373 24.40 5.19 -10.75
N THR A 374 24.90 4.01 -11.06
CA THR A 374 26.26 3.57 -10.74
C THR A 374 27.32 4.46 -11.40
N ASN A 375 27.20 4.71 -12.71
CA ASN A 375 28.20 5.53 -13.43
C ASN A 375 28.17 6.99 -13.00
N VAL A 376 26.98 7.56 -12.78
CA VAL A 376 26.88 8.94 -12.29
C VAL A 376 27.41 9.07 -10.87
N LYS A 377 27.19 8.08 -10.00
CA LYS A 377 27.83 8.02 -8.67
C LYS A 377 29.35 7.99 -8.76
N LYS A 378 29.90 7.16 -9.65
CA LYS A 378 31.36 7.08 -9.87
C LYS A 378 31.94 8.42 -10.34
N ILE A 379 31.21 9.19 -11.14
CA ILE A 379 31.63 10.52 -11.58
C ILE A 379 31.57 11.52 -10.43
N LEU A 380 30.42 11.59 -9.73
CA LEU A 380 30.15 12.67 -8.76
C LEU A 380 30.67 12.41 -7.36
N ALA A 381 30.66 11.16 -6.90
CA ALA A 381 31.10 10.81 -5.55
C ALA A 381 32.51 10.19 -5.52
N ASP A 382 32.78 9.23 -6.38
CA ASP A 382 34.01 8.45 -6.37
C ASP A 382 35.13 9.11 -7.17
N HIS A 383 34.79 10.05 -8.06
CA HIS A 383 35.70 10.73 -9.00
C HIS A 383 36.57 9.74 -9.78
N ASP A 384 35.98 8.64 -10.24
CA ASP A 384 36.65 7.58 -10.99
C ASP A 384 37.23 8.11 -12.30
N PRO A 385 38.56 8.12 -12.50
CA PRO A 385 39.17 8.72 -13.67
C PRO A 385 38.79 8.05 -14.98
N GLU A 386 38.57 6.76 -14.99
CA GLU A 386 38.19 6.00 -16.20
C GLU A 386 36.79 6.36 -16.65
N VAL A 387 35.83 6.37 -15.72
CA VAL A 387 34.44 6.73 -16.00
C VAL A 387 34.30 8.20 -16.37
N MET A 388 35.05 9.10 -15.69
CA MET A 388 35.07 10.53 -16.03
C MET A 388 35.64 10.76 -17.42
N ALA A 389 36.64 10.02 -17.84
CA ALA A 389 37.24 10.09 -19.19
C ALA A 389 36.24 9.59 -20.26
N GLU A 390 35.54 8.53 -19.98
CA GLU A 390 34.51 7.98 -20.92
C GLU A 390 33.37 9.00 -21.20
N TYR A 391 32.96 9.72 -20.18
CA TYR A 391 31.85 10.69 -20.25
C TYR A 391 32.32 12.14 -20.14
N GLU A 392 33.54 12.44 -20.50
CA GLU A 392 34.18 13.76 -20.35
C GLU A 392 33.29 14.94 -20.80
N PRO A 393 32.63 14.91 -21.94
CA PRO A 393 31.77 16.04 -22.38
C PRO A 393 30.58 16.32 -21.46
N LEU A 394 30.14 15.33 -20.67
CA LEU A 394 28.97 15.41 -19.79
C LEU A 394 29.33 15.76 -18.35
N VAL A 395 30.57 15.58 -17.94
CA VAL A 395 31.02 15.78 -16.55
C VAL A 395 30.70 17.18 -16.02
N PRO A 396 30.95 18.29 -16.75
CA PRO A 396 30.56 19.64 -16.28
C PRO A 396 29.05 19.78 -16.00
N MET A 397 28.23 19.16 -16.82
CA MET A 397 26.76 19.16 -16.64
C MET A 397 26.37 18.39 -15.38
N PHE A 398 26.95 17.21 -15.13
CA PHE A 398 26.70 16.43 -13.92
C PHE A 398 27.11 17.18 -12.64
N GLU A 399 28.24 17.87 -12.65
CA GLU A 399 28.69 18.69 -11.53
C GLU A 399 27.69 19.82 -11.22
N LYS A 400 27.17 20.49 -12.25
CA LYS A 400 26.13 21.51 -12.10
C LYS A 400 24.77 20.92 -11.68
N MET A 401 24.44 19.73 -12.14
CA MET A 401 23.26 18.99 -11.70
C MET A 401 23.35 18.65 -10.21
N ALA A 402 24.47 18.18 -9.73
CA ALA A 402 24.69 17.89 -8.32
C ALA A 402 24.57 19.15 -7.45
N GLU A 403 25.13 20.26 -7.91
CA GLU A 403 25.02 21.58 -7.26
C GLU A 403 23.56 22.03 -7.15
N LEU A 404 22.80 22.00 -8.26
CA LEU A 404 21.39 22.37 -8.29
C LEU A 404 20.53 21.43 -7.42
N ALA A 405 20.74 20.13 -7.51
CA ALA A 405 20.02 19.14 -6.69
C ALA A 405 20.20 19.41 -5.19
N ALA A 406 21.42 19.73 -4.76
CA ALA A 406 21.69 20.09 -3.37
C ALA A 406 20.96 21.37 -2.94
N ILE A 407 20.89 22.38 -3.81
CA ILE A 407 20.16 23.62 -3.57
C ILE A 407 18.67 23.35 -3.42
N LEU A 408 18.08 22.59 -4.34
CA LEU A 408 16.65 22.22 -4.33
C LEU A 408 16.31 21.40 -3.08
N ARG A 409 17.13 20.44 -2.72
CA ARG A 409 16.97 19.62 -1.51
C ARG A 409 17.03 20.46 -0.24
N LYS A 410 18.03 21.34 -0.13
CA LYS A 410 18.17 22.25 1.02
C LYS A 410 16.92 23.13 1.19
N LYS A 411 16.40 23.68 0.09
CA LYS A 411 15.17 24.48 0.11
C LYS A 411 13.97 23.65 0.58
N ARG A 412 13.80 22.43 0.05
CA ARG A 412 12.73 21.52 0.43
C ARG A 412 12.81 21.12 1.91
N MET A 413 13.99 20.78 2.40
CA MET A 413 14.21 20.46 3.80
C MET A 413 13.92 21.66 4.72
N LYS A 414 14.31 22.87 4.31
CA LYS A 414 13.99 24.10 5.06
C LYS A 414 12.47 24.35 5.14
N ARG A 415 11.72 23.96 4.12
CA ARG A 415 10.25 24.05 4.09
C ARG A 415 9.61 23.07 5.06
N GLY A 416 10.27 21.98 5.41
CA GLY A 416 9.78 20.94 6.33
C GLY A 416 9.50 19.60 5.68
N SER A 417 10.01 19.33 4.48
CA SER A 417 9.93 18.02 3.85
C SER A 417 10.52 16.96 4.77
N ILE A 418 9.82 15.83 4.90
CA ILE A 418 10.23 14.72 5.74
C ILE A 418 10.94 13.70 4.87
N ASP A 419 12.18 13.37 5.20
CA ASP A 419 12.94 12.31 4.53
C ASP A 419 12.99 11.08 5.45
N PHE A 420 12.23 10.05 5.10
CA PHE A 420 12.31 8.75 5.75
C PHE A 420 13.30 7.88 4.99
N ASP A 421 14.51 7.77 5.51
CA ASP A 421 15.57 6.96 4.91
C ASP A 421 15.49 5.51 5.43
N PHE A 422 14.40 4.81 5.11
CA PHE A 422 14.29 3.38 5.39
C PHE A 422 14.95 2.58 4.26
N PRO A 423 15.81 1.60 4.59
CA PRO A 423 16.45 0.79 3.59
C PRO A 423 15.43 -0.06 2.83
N GLU A 424 15.33 0.13 1.52
CA GLU A 424 14.61 -0.75 0.63
C GLU A 424 15.42 -2.03 0.39
N THR A 425 14.73 -3.14 0.14
CA THR A 425 15.38 -4.44 -0.08
C THR A 425 15.72 -4.64 -1.55
N LYS A 426 16.95 -5.00 -1.85
CA LYS A 426 17.37 -5.53 -3.15
C LYS A 426 17.61 -7.03 -3.05
N VAL A 427 16.85 -7.81 -3.83
CA VAL A 427 17.01 -9.26 -3.95
C VAL A 427 17.74 -9.57 -5.24
N ILE A 428 18.84 -10.33 -5.13
CA ILE A 428 19.61 -10.80 -6.29
C ILE A 428 19.26 -12.26 -6.54
N LEU A 429 18.80 -12.54 -7.76
CA LEU A 429 18.37 -13.87 -8.17
C LEU A 429 19.40 -14.52 -9.12
N ASP A 430 19.49 -15.85 -9.08
CA ASP A 430 20.18 -16.64 -10.07
C ASP A 430 19.31 -16.82 -11.34
N LYS A 431 19.84 -17.55 -12.32
CA LYS A 431 19.14 -17.84 -13.60
C LYS A 431 17.84 -18.64 -13.43
N ASN A 432 17.70 -19.33 -12.30
CA ASN A 432 16.53 -20.16 -11.98
C ASN A 432 15.51 -19.41 -11.09
N GLY A 433 15.79 -18.15 -10.75
CA GLY A 433 14.95 -17.35 -9.89
C GLY A 433 15.14 -17.61 -8.40
N ASN A 434 16.21 -18.31 -7.99
CA ASN A 434 16.55 -18.51 -6.59
C ASN A 434 17.29 -17.29 -6.04
N PRO A 435 16.99 -16.86 -4.81
CA PRO A 435 17.70 -15.74 -4.20
C PRO A 435 19.12 -16.17 -3.79
N VAL A 436 20.12 -15.46 -4.29
CA VAL A 436 21.54 -15.69 -3.96
C VAL A 436 22.09 -14.67 -3.00
N ASP A 437 21.50 -13.48 -2.96
CA ASP A 437 21.88 -12.41 -2.04
C ASP A 437 20.70 -11.49 -1.75
N ILE A 438 20.63 -10.97 -0.54
CA ILE A 438 19.65 -9.95 -0.11
C ILE A 438 20.43 -8.86 0.62
N ARG A 439 20.25 -7.63 0.15
CA ARG A 439 20.94 -6.46 0.72
C ARG A 439 20.07 -5.21 0.62
N PRO A 440 20.36 -4.16 1.43
CA PRO A 440 19.72 -2.86 1.26
C PRO A 440 20.01 -2.27 -0.12
N TYR A 441 19.03 -1.54 -0.67
CA TYR A 441 19.19 -0.77 -1.90
C TYR A 441 20.10 0.44 -1.63
N ASP A 442 21.09 0.68 -2.53
CA ASP A 442 21.99 1.81 -2.41
C ASP A 442 21.34 3.11 -2.90
N ARG A 443 20.94 3.98 -1.98
CA ARG A 443 20.46 5.34 -2.26
C ARG A 443 21.65 6.28 -2.26
N ASN A 444 22.09 6.69 -3.46
CA ASN A 444 23.32 7.48 -3.65
C ASN A 444 23.02 8.87 -4.23
N VAL A 445 24.09 9.65 -4.49
CA VAL A 445 24.00 11.00 -5.04
C VAL A 445 23.23 11.06 -6.36
N ALA A 446 23.35 10.04 -7.21
CA ALA A 446 22.67 9.99 -8.51
C ALA A 446 21.16 9.75 -8.38
N THR A 447 20.75 8.82 -7.51
CA THR A 447 19.32 8.56 -7.24
C THR A 447 18.67 9.78 -6.62
N LYS A 448 19.33 10.44 -5.68
CA LYS A 448 18.86 11.67 -5.02
C LYS A 448 18.71 12.84 -5.99
N LEU A 449 19.67 12.98 -6.91
CA LEU A 449 19.67 14.03 -7.94
C LEU A 449 18.42 13.93 -8.84
N ILE A 450 18.14 12.73 -9.37
CA ILE A 450 16.95 12.50 -10.21
C ILE A 450 15.68 12.72 -9.41
N GLU A 451 15.62 12.23 -8.18
CA GLU A 451 14.48 12.49 -7.29
C GLU A 451 14.21 13.98 -7.12
N ASP A 452 15.21 14.77 -6.82
CA ASP A 452 15.08 16.22 -6.63
C ASP A 452 14.57 16.92 -7.88
N PHE A 453 15.03 16.52 -9.08
CA PHE A 453 14.57 17.08 -10.35
C PHE A 453 13.14 16.68 -10.70
N MET A 454 12.77 15.42 -10.44
CA MET A 454 11.40 14.94 -10.65
C MET A 454 10.41 15.63 -9.70
N LEU A 455 10.79 15.82 -8.44
CA LEU A 455 9.99 16.56 -7.46
C LEU A 455 9.77 18.02 -7.92
N ALA A 456 10.82 18.68 -8.39
CA ALA A 456 10.72 20.06 -8.90
C ALA A 456 9.76 20.17 -10.09
N ALA A 457 9.84 19.24 -11.05
CA ALA A 457 8.94 19.20 -12.20
C ALA A 457 7.49 18.91 -11.78
N ASN A 458 7.27 17.92 -10.94
CA ASN A 458 5.94 17.54 -10.45
C ASN A 458 5.26 18.68 -9.68
N GLU A 459 5.99 19.38 -8.81
CA GLU A 459 5.45 20.55 -8.09
C GLU A 459 5.13 21.71 -9.02
N THR A 460 6.00 21.98 -9.99
CA THR A 460 5.82 23.07 -10.97
C THR A 460 4.58 22.84 -11.83
N VAL A 461 4.43 21.63 -12.36
CA VAL A 461 3.26 21.27 -13.17
C VAL A 461 1.98 21.30 -12.33
N ALA A 462 1.99 20.76 -11.13
CA ALA A 462 0.83 20.76 -10.24
C ALA A 462 0.38 22.20 -9.92
N ALA A 463 1.31 23.09 -9.58
CA ALA A 463 1.01 24.48 -9.26
C ALA A 463 0.43 25.24 -10.46
N GLU A 464 0.98 25.06 -11.66
CA GLU A 464 0.50 25.69 -12.90
C GLU A 464 -0.98 25.40 -13.13
N TYR A 465 -1.38 24.13 -13.08
CA TYR A 465 -2.75 23.71 -13.38
C TYR A 465 -3.72 23.92 -12.21
N TYR A 466 -3.24 23.95 -10.99
CA TYR A 466 -4.02 24.36 -9.82
C TYR A 466 -4.44 25.83 -9.92
N TRP A 467 -3.51 26.74 -10.18
CA TRP A 467 -3.80 28.17 -10.31
C TRP A 467 -4.60 28.54 -11.55
N ARG A 468 -4.61 27.68 -12.56
CA ARG A 468 -5.52 27.81 -13.71
C ARG A 468 -6.94 27.31 -13.44
N GLU A 469 -7.18 26.71 -12.28
CA GLU A 469 -8.49 26.15 -11.88
C GLU A 469 -9.04 25.10 -12.88
N LEU A 470 -8.16 24.32 -13.49
CA LEU A 470 -8.50 23.28 -14.45
C LEU A 470 -8.67 21.93 -13.74
N PRO A 471 -9.56 21.04 -14.24
CA PRO A 471 -9.63 19.67 -13.75
C PRO A 471 -8.28 18.98 -13.87
N PHE A 472 -7.84 18.34 -12.80
CA PHE A 472 -6.51 17.72 -12.74
C PHE A 472 -6.49 16.53 -11.77
N VAL A 473 -5.45 15.71 -11.81
CA VAL A 473 -5.22 14.64 -10.85
C VAL A 473 -3.99 14.99 -10.02
N TYR A 474 -4.20 15.13 -8.71
CA TYR A 474 -3.14 15.44 -7.76
C TYR A 474 -2.67 14.19 -7.04
N ARG A 475 -1.44 14.21 -6.57
CA ARG A 475 -0.90 13.26 -5.61
C ARG A 475 -0.97 13.91 -4.22
N THR A 476 -1.91 13.49 -3.41
CA THR A 476 -2.16 14.10 -2.11
C THR A 476 -1.71 13.19 -0.97
N HIS A 477 -1.19 13.83 0.05
CA HIS A 477 -0.83 13.20 1.30
C HIS A 477 -1.41 14.04 2.43
N GLU A 478 -2.50 13.57 3.01
CA GLU A 478 -3.25 14.31 4.00
C GLU A 478 -2.50 14.43 5.34
N GLN A 479 -2.97 15.33 6.19
CA GLN A 479 -2.54 15.44 7.58
C GLN A 479 -2.62 14.08 8.29
N PRO A 480 -1.67 13.75 9.15
CA PRO A 480 -1.75 12.57 10.00
C PRO A 480 -3.03 12.55 10.84
N ASP A 481 -3.46 11.38 11.24
CA ASP A 481 -4.58 11.22 12.15
C ASP A 481 -4.26 11.86 13.50
N SER A 482 -5.16 12.74 14.00
CA SER A 482 -4.94 13.50 15.23
C SER A 482 -4.76 12.60 16.46
N GLU A 483 -5.49 11.49 16.56
CA GLU A 483 -5.36 10.56 17.69
C GLU A 483 -4.01 9.84 17.67
N LYS A 484 -3.56 9.42 16.48
CA LYS A 484 -2.25 8.78 16.33
C LYS A 484 -1.10 9.74 16.65
N ILE A 485 -1.21 11.00 16.24
CA ILE A 485 -0.20 12.02 16.56
C ILE A 485 -0.18 12.34 18.06
N GLN A 486 -1.34 12.39 18.73
CA GLN A 486 -1.40 12.56 20.17
C GLN A 486 -0.76 11.37 20.92
N LYS A 487 -1.03 10.13 20.47
CA LYS A 487 -0.38 8.93 21.02
C LYS A 487 1.13 8.98 20.83
N LEU A 488 1.60 9.35 19.61
CA LEU A 488 3.02 9.54 19.33
C LEU A 488 3.63 10.59 20.25
N SER A 489 3.00 11.76 20.40
CA SER A 489 3.46 12.85 21.27
C SER A 489 3.60 12.40 22.73
N THR A 490 2.60 11.70 23.25
CA THR A 490 2.64 11.14 24.60
C THR A 490 3.76 10.14 24.77
N PHE A 491 3.94 9.25 23.78
CA PHE A 491 4.98 8.23 23.81
C PHE A 491 6.39 8.82 23.82
N ILE A 492 6.70 9.76 22.91
CA ILE A 492 8.03 10.35 22.80
C ILE A 492 8.43 11.20 24.00
N ASN A 493 7.45 11.70 24.76
CA ASN A 493 7.72 12.42 26.01
C ASN A 493 8.48 11.56 27.03
N ASN A 494 8.29 10.23 27.00
CA ASN A 494 9.04 9.29 27.84
C ASN A 494 10.55 9.27 27.57
N PHE A 495 10.94 9.73 26.37
CA PHE A 495 12.34 9.83 25.95
C PHE A 495 12.87 11.27 25.99
N GLY A 496 12.09 12.20 26.49
CA GLY A 496 12.46 13.62 26.58
C GLY A 496 12.26 14.42 25.30
N TYR A 497 11.57 13.87 24.31
CA TYR A 497 11.21 14.56 23.07
C TYR A 497 9.78 15.13 23.17
N SER A 498 9.54 16.21 22.43
CA SER A 498 8.22 16.84 22.39
C SER A 498 7.86 17.23 20.95
N LEU A 499 6.57 17.13 20.64
CA LEU A 499 5.96 17.65 19.42
C LEU A 499 5.08 18.84 19.75
N HIS A 500 5.23 19.92 18.96
CA HIS A 500 4.29 21.02 19.01
C HIS A 500 3.11 20.72 18.08
N ILE A 501 1.95 20.48 18.68
CA ILE A 501 0.70 20.20 17.98
C ILE A 501 -0.20 21.42 18.12
N GLY A 502 -0.68 21.97 17.00
CA GLY A 502 -1.69 23.01 16.99
C GLY A 502 -3.04 22.50 17.52
N SER A 503 -4.11 23.25 17.34
CA SER A 503 -5.43 22.87 17.85
C SER A 503 -5.90 21.49 17.38
N ASP A 504 -5.57 21.08 16.14
CA ASP A 504 -5.89 19.75 15.58
C ASP A 504 -4.90 19.29 14.49
N GLU A 505 -3.86 20.07 14.20
CA GLU A 505 -2.93 19.80 13.11
C GLU A 505 -1.47 19.90 13.56
N VAL A 506 -0.63 19.02 12.99
CA VAL A 506 0.82 19.08 13.16
C VAL A 506 1.46 19.61 11.87
N HIS A 507 2.39 20.54 11.98
CA HIS A 507 3.16 20.97 10.82
C HIS A 507 4.23 19.94 10.44
N PRO A 508 4.46 19.62 9.16
CA PRO A 508 5.47 18.64 8.75
C PRO A 508 6.85 18.90 9.38
N LYS A 509 7.22 20.17 9.51
CA LYS A 509 8.50 20.59 10.11
C LYS A 509 8.68 20.12 11.56
N GLU A 510 7.61 19.93 12.31
CA GLU A 510 7.69 19.41 13.68
C GLU A 510 8.12 17.93 13.69
N LEU A 511 7.59 17.13 12.76
CA LEU A 511 8.04 15.73 12.58
C LEU A 511 9.47 15.67 12.02
N GLN A 512 9.82 16.55 11.09
CA GLN A 512 11.18 16.68 10.57
C GLN A 512 12.17 16.94 11.70
N LYS A 513 11.92 17.93 12.55
CA LYS A 513 12.77 18.26 13.73
C LYS A 513 12.87 17.09 14.70
N LEU A 514 11.80 16.34 14.90
CA LEU A 514 11.82 15.13 15.72
C LEU A 514 12.78 14.11 15.15
N LEU A 515 12.67 13.80 13.84
CA LEU A 515 13.54 12.85 13.16
C LEU A 515 15.00 13.29 13.17
N GLU A 516 15.30 14.58 12.99
CA GLU A 516 16.65 15.13 13.10
C GLU A 516 17.24 14.99 14.53
N LYS A 517 16.40 15.15 15.56
CA LYS A 517 16.85 15.00 16.96
C LYS A 517 17.16 13.57 17.36
N ILE A 518 16.47 12.60 16.79
CA ILE A 518 16.65 11.19 17.12
C ILE A 518 17.72 10.52 16.25
N ASP A 519 18.19 11.18 15.19
CA ASP A 519 19.19 10.66 14.26
C ASP A 519 20.44 10.20 15.02
N GLY A 520 20.86 8.96 14.80
CA GLY A 520 22.00 8.32 15.46
C GLY A 520 21.79 7.94 16.94
N THR A 521 20.59 8.13 17.49
CA THR A 521 20.26 7.69 18.87
C THR A 521 19.74 6.25 18.90
N SER A 522 19.71 5.65 20.09
CA SER A 522 19.15 4.30 20.27
C SER A 522 17.64 4.24 20.02
N GLU A 523 16.94 5.36 20.14
CA GLU A 523 15.50 5.48 19.95
C GLU A 523 15.09 5.72 18.50
N GLU A 524 16.04 6.04 17.63
CA GLU A 524 15.76 6.35 16.21
C GLU A 524 14.92 5.29 15.49
N PRO A 525 15.27 3.99 15.52
CA PRO A 525 14.48 2.96 14.82
C PRO A 525 13.04 2.89 15.31
N LEU A 526 12.82 3.07 16.59
CA LEU A 526 11.52 3.05 17.24
C LEU A 526 10.67 4.26 16.84
N ILE A 527 11.18 5.46 17.09
CA ILE A 527 10.43 6.71 16.92
C ILE A 527 10.16 6.97 15.43
N SER A 528 11.13 6.67 14.54
CA SER A 528 10.94 6.78 13.09
C SER A 528 9.80 5.88 12.59
N ARG A 529 9.75 4.62 13.04
CA ARG A 529 8.68 3.69 12.66
C ARG A 529 7.30 4.11 13.19
N LEU A 530 7.24 4.57 14.43
CA LEU A 530 5.99 5.07 15.02
C LEU A 530 5.51 6.34 14.33
N THR A 531 6.43 7.24 13.97
CA THR A 531 6.13 8.44 13.20
C THR A 531 5.54 8.08 11.85
N LEU A 532 6.16 7.16 11.11
CA LEU A 532 5.64 6.68 9.82
C LEU A 532 4.24 6.04 9.95
N ARG A 533 4.02 5.21 10.96
CA ARG A 533 2.71 4.59 11.24
C ARG A 533 1.62 5.59 11.60
N SER A 534 1.98 6.76 12.09
CA SER A 534 1.05 7.84 12.41
C SER A 534 0.59 8.61 11.18
N MET A 535 1.30 8.49 10.07
CA MET A 535 0.99 9.15 8.80
C MET A 535 -0.07 8.40 8.03
N LYS A 536 -0.83 9.12 7.21
CA LYS A 536 -1.75 8.54 6.22
C LYS A 536 -0.97 8.08 5.00
N GLN A 537 -1.60 7.29 4.16
CA GLN A 537 -1.03 6.90 2.87
C GLN A 537 -1.34 7.96 1.81
N ALA A 538 -0.37 8.28 0.96
CA ALA A 538 -0.58 9.13 -0.19
C ALA A 538 -1.50 8.45 -1.22
N ARG A 539 -2.30 9.25 -1.94
CA ARG A 539 -3.26 8.77 -2.94
C ARG A 539 -3.47 9.76 -4.07
N TYR A 540 -4.10 9.34 -5.15
CA TYR A 540 -4.54 10.22 -6.23
C TYR A 540 -5.91 10.80 -5.91
N THR A 541 -6.08 12.10 -6.12
CA THR A 541 -7.33 12.83 -5.87
C THR A 541 -7.54 13.91 -6.92
N VAL A 542 -8.78 14.35 -7.09
CA VAL A 542 -9.11 15.49 -7.95
C VAL A 542 -9.10 16.82 -7.19
N GLU A 543 -9.15 16.76 -5.86
CA GLU A 543 -9.04 17.94 -4.99
C GLU A 543 -7.60 18.03 -4.47
N ASN A 544 -7.04 19.24 -4.53
CA ASN A 544 -5.71 19.47 -3.97
C ASN A 544 -5.80 19.73 -2.46
N THR A 545 -5.33 18.78 -1.68
CA THR A 545 -5.17 18.90 -0.21
C THR A 545 -3.71 19.05 0.21
N GLY A 546 -2.80 19.22 -0.76
CA GLY A 546 -1.36 19.27 -0.52
C GLY A 546 -0.72 17.90 -0.29
N HIS A 547 0.57 17.91 -0.05
CA HIS A 547 1.35 16.71 0.24
C HIS A 547 2.16 16.88 1.53
N PHE A 548 1.65 16.33 2.61
CA PHE A 548 2.19 16.50 3.96
C PHE A 548 3.67 16.10 4.06
N GLY A 549 4.04 14.90 3.60
CA GLY A 549 5.41 14.39 3.68
C GLY A 549 6.43 15.25 2.93
N LEU A 550 6.04 15.87 1.81
CA LEU A 550 6.88 16.76 1.01
C LEU A 550 6.78 18.23 1.48
N ALA A 551 5.90 18.53 2.42
CA ALA A 551 5.55 19.90 2.78
C ALA A 551 5.23 20.75 1.54
N ALA A 552 4.54 20.17 0.55
CA ALA A 552 4.21 20.82 -0.71
C ALA A 552 2.72 21.23 -0.72
N ASP A 553 2.44 22.45 -1.17
CA ASP A 553 1.07 22.96 -1.31
C ASP A 553 0.33 22.32 -2.47
N CYS A 554 1.05 21.99 -3.54
CA CYS A 554 0.54 21.31 -4.73
C CYS A 554 1.54 20.24 -5.16
N TYR A 555 1.05 19.05 -5.44
CA TYR A 555 1.89 17.98 -5.97
C TYR A 555 1.09 17.05 -6.89
N CYS A 556 1.72 16.61 -7.96
CA CYS A 556 1.17 15.63 -8.88
C CYS A 556 2.26 14.67 -9.33
N HIS A 557 1.85 13.60 -9.98
CA HIS A 557 2.75 12.71 -10.70
C HIS A 557 2.65 12.99 -12.20
N PHE A 558 3.69 13.63 -12.74
CA PHE A 558 3.82 14.00 -14.14
C PHE A 558 4.87 13.20 -14.89
N THR A 559 5.85 12.67 -14.18
CA THR A 559 7.15 12.26 -14.74
C THR A 559 7.23 10.81 -15.19
N SER A 560 6.15 10.00 -15.09
CA SER A 560 6.20 8.57 -15.43
C SER A 560 4.96 8.03 -16.14
N PRO A 561 4.60 8.54 -17.32
CA PRO A 561 3.39 8.14 -18.05
C PRO A 561 3.47 6.73 -18.69
N ILE A 562 4.67 6.17 -18.86
CA ILE A 562 4.83 4.79 -19.36
C ILE A 562 4.29 3.78 -18.34
N ARG A 563 4.45 4.06 -17.06
CA ARG A 563 4.16 3.12 -15.98
C ARG A 563 3.05 3.54 -15.02
N ARG A 564 2.52 4.77 -15.11
CA ARG A 564 1.44 5.26 -14.25
C ARG A 564 0.35 5.95 -15.07
N TYR A 565 -0.88 5.48 -14.95
CA TYR A 565 -2.01 6.04 -15.69
C TYR A 565 -2.36 7.50 -15.30
N PRO A 566 -2.28 7.93 -14.03
CA PRO A 566 -2.51 9.34 -13.68
C PRO A 566 -1.58 10.31 -14.41
N ASP A 567 -0.33 9.95 -14.61
CA ASP A 567 0.64 10.74 -15.35
C ASP A 567 0.21 10.87 -16.82
N LEU A 568 -0.15 9.76 -17.46
CA LEU A 568 -0.70 9.74 -18.82
C LEU A 568 -1.96 10.62 -18.93
N GLN A 569 -2.84 10.54 -17.95
CA GLN A 569 -4.07 11.31 -17.95
C GLN A 569 -3.83 12.81 -17.84
N ILE A 570 -2.93 13.25 -16.95
CA ILE A 570 -2.62 14.68 -16.86
C ILE A 570 -1.86 15.20 -18.07
N HIS A 571 -1.05 14.37 -18.73
CA HIS A 571 -0.42 14.73 -20.01
C HIS A 571 -1.46 15.12 -21.08
N ARG A 572 -2.59 14.41 -21.14
CA ARG A 572 -3.70 14.75 -22.05
C ARG A 572 -4.31 16.11 -21.73
N ILE A 573 -4.55 16.38 -20.44
CA ILE A 573 -5.08 17.66 -19.98
C ILE A 573 -4.12 18.79 -20.32
N ILE A 574 -2.84 18.61 -20.07
CA ILE A 574 -1.78 19.56 -20.38
C ILE A 574 -1.75 19.86 -21.88
N LYS A 575 -1.74 18.81 -22.71
CA LYS A 575 -1.72 18.97 -24.18
C LYS A 575 -2.98 19.64 -24.72
N ASP A 576 -4.16 19.30 -24.19
CA ASP A 576 -5.41 20.01 -24.56
C ASP A 576 -5.35 21.49 -24.18
N SER A 577 -4.76 21.81 -23.04
CA SER A 577 -4.51 23.19 -22.63
C SER A 577 -3.55 23.92 -23.57
N LEU A 578 -2.40 23.33 -23.88
CA LEU A 578 -1.38 23.90 -24.79
C LEU A 578 -1.92 24.11 -26.20
N ARG A 579 -2.79 23.25 -26.66
CA ARG A 579 -3.42 23.32 -27.99
C ARG A 579 -4.70 24.12 -28.03
N GLY A 580 -5.09 24.79 -26.93
CA GLY A 580 -6.30 25.60 -26.86
C GLY A 580 -7.61 24.81 -27.01
N ARG A 581 -7.61 23.52 -26.63
CA ARG A 581 -8.76 22.62 -26.78
C ARG A 581 -9.60 22.46 -25.51
N LEU A 582 -9.22 23.09 -24.41
CA LEU A 582 -9.97 23.05 -23.14
C LEU A 582 -11.14 24.05 -23.12
N GLY A 583 -12.16 23.80 -23.96
CA GLY A 583 -13.45 24.48 -23.85
C GLY A 583 -14.34 23.83 -22.77
N GLU A 584 -15.49 24.46 -22.48
CA GLU A 584 -16.44 24.02 -21.44
C GLU A 584 -16.82 22.54 -21.53
N LYS A 585 -17.06 22.05 -22.76
CA LYS A 585 -17.40 20.65 -22.99
C LYS A 585 -16.27 19.71 -22.58
N ARG A 586 -15.02 20.06 -22.88
CA ARG A 586 -13.85 19.21 -22.55
C ARG A 586 -13.55 19.26 -21.04
N ILE A 587 -13.69 20.43 -20.44
CA ILE A 587 -13.59 20.60 -18.98
C ILE A 587 -14.66 19.77 -18.27
N GLY A 588 -15.92 19.83 -18.74
CA GLY A 588 -17.00 19.02 -18.19
C GLY A 588 -16.74 17.51 -18.28
N HIS A 589 -16.18 17.06 -19.40
CA HIS A 589 -15.78 15.66 -19.57
C HIS A 589 -14.73 15.24 -18.53
N TYR A 590 -13.65 15.98 -18.37
CA TYR A 590 -12.62 15.67 -17.36
C TYR A 590 -13.16 15.73 -15.93
N THR A 591 -13.98 16.72 -15.61
CA THR A 591 -14.61 16.81 -14.29
C THR A 591 -15.44 15.57 -13.97
N GLN A 592 -16.07 14.97 -14.97
CA GLN A 592 -16.87 13.76 -14.81
C GLN A 592 -16.02 12.50 -14.61
N ILE A 593 -14.95 12.31 -15.40
CA ILE A 593 -14.18 11.06 -15.42
C ILE A 593 -13.08 10.97 -14.36
N LEU A 594 -12.46 12.09 -14.00
CA LEU A 594 -11.24 12.08 -13.17
C LEU A 594 -11.44 11.53 -11.75
N PRO A 595 -12.58 11.73 -11.05
CA PRO A 595 -12.77 11.12 -9.73
C PRO A 595 -12.62 9.60 -9.75
N GLU A 596 -13.21 8.92 -10.74
CA GLU A 596 -13.13 7.48 -10.88
C GLU A 596 -11.73 7.02 -11.32
N VAL A 597 -11.10 7.76 -12.21
CA VAL A 597 -9.71 7.51 -12.65
C VAL A 597 -8.76 7.58 -11.45
N ALA A 598 -8.87 8.60 -10.61
CA ALA A 598 -8.03 8.79 -9.43
C ALA A 598 -8.23 7.67 -8.40
N LYS A 599 -9.48 7.29 -8.14
CA LYS A 599 -9.84 6.19 -7.23
C LYS A 599 -9.25 4.88 -7.72
N HIS A 600 -9.53 4.53 -8.97
CA HIS A 600 -9.04 3.28 -9.59
C HIS A 600 -7.50 3.22 -9.61
N ALA A 601 -6.83 4.29 -9.99
CA ALA A 601 -5.37 4.34 -9.99
C ALA A 601 -4.77 4.11 -8.59
N SER A 602 -5.37 4.67 -7.55
CA SER A 602 -4.95 4.45 -6.16
C SER A 602 -5.15 3.00 -5.71
N GLU A 603 -6.24 2.36 -6.14
CA GLU A 603 -6.50 0.94 -5.87
C GLU A 603 -5.49 0.02 -6.56
N MET A 604 -5.18 0.30 -7.83
CA MET A 604 -4.21 -0.48 -8.61
C MET A 604 -2.79 -0.31 -8.08
N GLU A 605 -2.42 0.88 -7.63
CA GLU A 605 -1.14 1.13 -6.97
C GLU A 605 -1.01 0.28 -5.70
N ARG A 606 -2.01 0.28 -4.81
CA ARG A 606 -1.99 -0.55 -3.60
C ARG A 606 -1.86 -2.04 -3.92
N ARG A 607 -2.61 -2.52 -4.92
CA ARG A 607 -2.49 -3.90 -5.39
C ARG A 607 -1.09 -4.24 -5.88
N ALA A 608 -0.47 -3.34 -6.64
CA ALA A 608 0.90 -3.50 -7.12
C ALA A 608 1.92 -3.56 -5.99
N ASP A 609 1.83 -2.63 -5.03
CA ASP A 609 2.71 -2.58 -3.86
C ASP A 609 2.59 -3.83 -2.97
N GLU A 610 1.37 -4.34 -2.79
CA GLU A 610 1.15 -5.56 -2.02
C GLU A 610 1.75 -6.78 -2.73
N ALA A 611 1.53 -6.92 -4.04
CA ALA A 611 2.10 -8.00 -4.83
C ALA A 611 3.64 -7.97 -4.82
N GLU A 612 4.24 -6.80 -4.99
CA GLU A 612 5.69 -6.61 -4.90
C GLU A 612 6.22 -7.06 -3.53
N ARG A 613 5.63 -6.57 -2.44
CA ARG A 613 6.02 -6.97 -1.07
C ARG A 613 5.91 -8.47 -0.84
N GLU A 614 4.87 -9.11 -1.35
CA GLU A 614 4.68 -10.55 -1.20
C GLU A 614 5.73 -11.36 -1.96
N THR A 615 6.15 -10.90 -3.15
CA THR A 615 7.24 -11.57 -3.89
C THR A 615 8.59 -11.40 -3.19
N ILE A 616 8.85 -10.23 -2.61
CA ILE A 616 10.07 -9.98 -1.82
C ILE A 616 10.08 -10.85 -0.55
N LYS A 617 8.96 -10.91 0.18
CA LYS A 617 8.83 -11.79 1.37
C LYS A 617 9.10 -13.25 1.02
N LEU A 618 8.53 -13.75 -0.07
CA LEU A 618 8.75 -15.12 -0.52
C LEU A 618 10.24 -15.39 -0.77
N LYS A 619 10.92 -14.48 -1.46
CA LYS A 619 12.35 -14.63 -1.73
C LYS A 619 13.22 -14.51 -0.47
N LYS A 620 12.84 -13.68 0.48
CA LYS A 620 13.47 -13.63 1.80
C LYS A 620 13.35 -14.96 2.55
N VAL A 621 12.17 -15.58 2.52
CA VAL A 621 11.95 -16.90 3.12
C VAL A 621 12.81 -17.97 2.44
N GLN A 622 12.80 -18.03 1.09
CA GLN A 622 13.62 -18.96 0.32
C GLN A 622 15.12 -18.80 0.60
N TYR A 623 15.58 -17.57 0.74
CA TYR A 623 16.97 -17.28 1.09
C TYR A 623 17.31 -17.81 2.49
N MET A 624 16.47 -17.54 3.47
CA MET A 624 16.70 -17.93 4.87
C MET A 624 16.55 -19.44 5.11
N GLU A 625 15.85 -20.18 4.27
CA GLU A 625 15.81 -21.65 4.35
C GLU A 625 17.20 -22.29 4.28
N ASN A 626 18.11 -21.69 3.52
CA ASN A 626 19.50 -22.15 3.42
C ASN A 626 20.36 -21.78 4.66
N HIS A 627 19.80 -20.97 5.56
CA HIS A 627 20.47 -20.47 6.75
C HIS A 627 19.86 -20.94 8.05
N ILE A 628 18.99 -21.98 8.01
CA ILE A 628 18.40 -22.56 9.22
C ILE A 628 19.50 -23.08 10.14
N GLY A 629 19.45 -22.69 11.42
CA GLY A 629 20.45 -23.01 12.43
C GLY A 629 21.60 -21.99 12.54
N GLU A 630 21.69 -21.03 11.62
CA GLU A 630 22.68 -19.95 11.68
C GLU A 630 22.17 -18.81 12.58
N THR A 631 23.11 -18.12 13.23
CA THR A 631 22.84 -17.02 14.16
C THR A 631 23.23 -15.69 13.56
N PHE A 632 22.33 -14.72 13.66
CA PHE A 632 22.50 -13.38 13.14
C PHE A 632 22.27 -12.32 14.23
N ALA A 633 22.93 -11.18 14.09
CA ALA A 633 22.58 -9.99 14.83
C ALA A 633 21.39 -9.27 14.16
N GLY A 634 20.52 -8.70 14.94
CA GLY A 634 19.37 -7.97 14.44
C GLY A 634 18.84 -6.97 15.46
N VAL A 635 17.85 -6.20 15.02
CA VAL A 635 17.19 -5.16 15.82
C VAL A 635 15.72 -5.51 15.96
N ILE A 636 15.16 -5.41 17.16
CA ILE A 636 13.73 -5.61 17.37
C ILE A 636 12.96 -4.52 16.59
N SER A 637 12.20 -4.94 15.59
CA SER A 637 11.47 -4.10 14.65
C SER A 637 9.97 -3.96 14.99
N GLY A 638 9.45 -4.82 15.85
CA GLY A 638 8.07 -4.80 16.30
C GLY A 638 7.89 -5.64 17.55
N VAL A 639 6.95 -5.24 18.43
CA VAL A 639 6.61 -6.00 19.62
C VAL A 639 5.09 -6.18 19.67
N ALA A 640 4.64 -7.38 19.97
CA ALA A 640 3.23 -7.76 20.08
C ALA A 640 3.04 -8.74 21.24
N GLU A 641 1.79 -8.99 21.61
CA GLU A 641 1.44 -9.92 22.69
C GLU A 641 2.00 -11.36 22.46
N TYR A 642 2.08 -11.79 21.19
CA TYR A 642 2.53 -13.14 20.82
C TYR A 642 4.04 -13.27 20.57
N GLY A 643 4.80 -12.18 20.66
CA GLY A 643 6.25 -12.19 20.45
C GLY A 643 6.78 -10.85 19.90
N PHE A 644 8.00 -10.89 19.41
CA PHE A 644 8.61 -9.72 18.80
C PHE A 644 9.28 -10.06 17.46
N PHE A 645 9.24 -9.10 16.54
CA PHE A 645 9.89 -9.19 15.23
C PHE A 645 11.32 -8.67 15.33
N VAL A 646 12.22 -9.33 14.63
CA VAL A 646 13.63 -8.94 14.54
C VAL A 646 14.01 -8.76 13.08
N GLU A 647 14.51 -7.58 12.74
CA GLU A 647 15.04 -7.25 11.42
C GLU A 647 16.56 -7.41 11.42
N LEU A 648 17.08 -8.21 10.49
CA LEU A 648 18.50 -8.43 10.29
C LEU A 648 19.10 -7.31 9.45
N GLU A 649 20.44 -7.21 9.40
CA GLU A 649 21.16 -6.22 8.61
C GLU A 649 20.84 -6.30 7.11
N ASN A 650 20.54 -7.49 6.59
CA ASN A 650 20.11 -7.71 5.21
C ASN A 650 18.64 -7.41 4.96
N THR A 651 17.93 -6.75 5.87
CA THR A 651 16.50 -6.41 5.82
C THR A 651 15.53 -7.59 5.97
N VAL A 652 15.99 -8.79 6.24
CA VAL A 652 15.12 -9.93 6.53
C VAL A 652 14.52 -9.79 7.92
N GLU A 653 13.21 -9.97 8.04
CA GLU A 653 12.48 -9.90 9.29
C GLU A 653 11.90 -11.27 9.66
N GLY A 654 12.05 -11.67 10.91
CA GLY A 654 11.48 -12.90 11.45
C GLY A 654 10.88 -12.70 12.84
N LEU A 655 10.07 -13.66 13.28
CA LEU A 655 9.34 -13.61 14.55
C LEU A 655 10.01 -14.47 15.60
N VAL A 656 10.31 -13.90 16.75
CA VAL A 656 10.57 -14.62 17.99
C VAL A 656 9.27 -14.74 18.76
N ARG A 657 8.74 -15.96 18.88
CA ARG A 657 7.47 -16.19 19.59
C ARG A 657 7.68 -16.15 21.10
N VAL A 658 6.73 -15.55 21.82
CA VAL A 658 6.77 -15.56 23.30
C VAL A 658 6.84 -16.97 23.86
N THR A 659 6.25 -17.96 23.20
CA THR A 659 6.29 -19.39 23.58
C THR A 659 7.68 -20.02 23.45
N SER A 660 8.59 -19.42 22.70
CA SER A 660 10.00 -19.87 22.61
C SER A 660 10.88 -19.31 23.74
N LEU A 661 10.39 -18.30 24.47
CA LEU A 661 11.06 -17.71 25.62
C LEU A 661 10.72 -18.55 26.87
N THR A 662 11.60 -19.46 27.24
CA THR A 662 11.35 -20.42 28.31
C THR A 662 11.87 -20.00 29.67
N ASP A 663 12.55 -18.84 29.73
CA ASP A 663 13.19 -18.31 30.94
C ASP A 663 12.22 -17.58 31.87
N ASP A 664 11.08 -17.09 31.36
CA ASP A 664 10.10 -16.37 32.17
C ASP A 664 8.71 -16.37 31.48
N PHE A 665 7.70 -15.85 32.18
CA PHE A 665 6.40 -15.49 31.61
C PHE A 665 6.43 -14.02 31.21
N TYR A 666 6.17 -13.71 29.94
CA TYR A 666 6.28 -12.36 29.38
C TYR A 666 4.91 -11.73 29.18
N GLN A 667 4.72 -10.52 29.74
CA GLN A 667 3.53 -9.71 29.58
C GLN A 667 3.81 -8.56 28.60
N TYR A 668 2.87 -8.32 27.68
CA TYR A 668 2.94 -7.21 26.71
C TYR A 668 2.36 -5.93 27.31
N TYR A 669 3.11 -4.85 27.18
CA TYR A 669 2.70 -3.50 27.56
C TYR A 669 2.57 -2.65 26.28
N GLU A 670 1.31 -2.39 25.90
CA GLU A 670 1.01 -1.65 24.66
C GLU A 670 1.51 -0.19 24.71
N GLU A 671 1.44 0.43 25.89
CA GLU A 671 1.84 1.84 26.08
C GLU A 671 3.34 2.09 25.85
N THR A 672 4.17 1.08 26.10
CA THR A 672 5.64 1.17 25.97
C THR A 672 6.21 0.33 24.84
N TYR A 673 5.36 -0.46 24.15
CA TYR A 673 5.77 -1.45 23.13
C TYR A 673 6.84 -2.41 23.63
N GLU A 674 6.63 -2.97 24.84
CA GLU A 674 7.58 -3.86 25.50
C GLU A 674 6.93 -5.18 25.89
N LEU A 675 7.73 -6.26 25.85
CA LEU A 675 7.47 -7.51 26.56
C LEU A 675 8.34 -7.52 27.81
N VAL A 676 7.73 -7.72 28.98
CA VAL A 676 8.43 -7.72 30.28
C VAL A 676 8.21 -9.05 30.99
N GLY A 677 9.29 -9.69 31.39
CA GLY A 677 9.26 -10.92 32.19
C GLY A 677 8.81 -10.66 33.62
N GLU A 678 7.83 -11.44 34.11
CA GLU A 678 7.22 -11.26 35.42
C GLU A 678 8.21 -11.50 36.60
N ALA A 679 9.06 -12.52 36.47
CA ALA A 679 10.01 -12.88 37.52
C ALA A 679 11.38 -12.22 37.34
N THR A 680 11.89 -12.20 36.11
CA THR A 680 13.24 -11.71 35.80
C THR A 680 13.30 -10.20 35.55
N ASN A 681 12.17 -9.56 35.29
CA ASN A 681 12.07 -8.17 34.81
C ASN A 681 12.89 -7.92 33.50
N ARG A 682 13.22 -8.99 32.76
CA ARG A 682 13.90 -8.91 31.47
C ARG A 682 12.95 -8.24 30.49
N ARG A 683 13.46 -7.32 29.68
CA ARG A 683 12.65 -6.54 28.76
C ARG A 683 13.10 -6.72 27.32
N PHE A 684 12.12 -6.86 26.42
CA PHE A 684 12.30 -6.77 24.97
C PHE A 684 11.54 -5.58 24.45
N LYS A 685 12.26 -4.63 23.91
CA LYS A 685 11.70 -3.35 23.43
C LYS A 685 12.13 -3.05 22.00
N LEU A 686 11.35 -2.26 21.32
CA LEU A 686 11.67 -1.77 19.98
C LEU A 686 13.05 -1.10 19.95
N GLY A 687 13.80 -1.32 18.84
CA GLY A 687 15.12 -0.77 18.66
C GLY A 687 16.25 -1.50 19.41
N GLN A 688 15.92 -2.50 20.25
CA GLN A 688 16.91 -3.27 20.99
C GLN A 688 17.68 -4.21 20.05
N GLN A 689 18.99 -4.24 20.17
CA GLN A 689 19.82 -5.22 19.49
C GLN A 689 19.73 -6.58 20.17
N VAL A 690 19.57 -7.61 19.38
CA VAL A 690 19.47 -9.00 19.83
C VAL A 690 20.22 -9.90 18.85
N ARG A 691 20.60 -11.10 19.34
CA ARG A 691 21.10 -12.17 18.47
C ARG A 691 20.01 -13.23 18.36
N VAL A 692 19.76 -13.69 17.15
CA VAL A 692 18.71 -14.68 16.85
C VAL A 692 19.25 -15.79 15.96
N THR A 693 18.72 -16.97 16.16
CA THR A 693 19.01 -18.14 15.32
C THR A 693 17.79 -18.44 14.46
N VAL A 694 17.99 -18.74 13.20
CA VAL A 694 16.92 -19.13 12.29
C VAL A 694 16.41 -20.51 12.68
N ASP A 695 15.14 -20.59 13.08
CA ASP A 695 14.52 -21.83 13.54
C ASP A 695 13.73 -22.51 12.42
N ASN A 696 12.82 -21.78 11.78
CA ASN A 696 11.95 -22.32 10.74
C ASN A 696 11.62 -21.28 9.67
N CYS A 697 11.40 -21.77 8.44
CA CYS A 697 10.96 -20.96 7.31
C CYS A 697 9.76 -21.62 6.64
N ASP A 698 8.67 -20.89 6.44
CA ASP A 698 7.45 -21.37 5.80
C ASP A 698 7.18 -20.60 4.52
N ARG A 699 7.36 -21.25 3.36
CA ARG A 699 7.12 -20.62 2.03
C ARG A 699 5.66 -20.30 1.76
N ILE A 700 4.74 -21.10 2.32
CA ILE A 700 3.30 -20.93 2.07
C ILE A 700 2.79 -19.73 2.87
N MET A 701 3.11 -19.71 4.15
CA MET A 701 2.76 -18.60 5.05
C MET A 701 3.67 -17.38 4.86
N ARG A 702 4.80 -17.53 4.16
CA ARG A 702 5.83 -16.49 3.94
C ARG A 702 6.31 -15.90 5.26
N THR A 703 6.61 -16.79 6.23
CA THR A 703 7.06 -16.44 7.56
C THR A 703 8.40 -17.07 7.89
N ILE A 704 9.17 -16.37 8.72
CA ILE A 704 10.44 -16.81 9.26
C ILE A 704 10.32 -16.77 10.78
N ASP A 705 10.55 -17.91 11.43
CA ASP A 705 10.61 -17.99 12.87
C ASP A 705 12.07 -17.97 13.35
N PHE A 706 12.33 -17.13 14.33
CA PHE A 706 13.61 -17.02 15.01
C PHE A 706 13.48 -17.52 16.46
N THR A 707 14.60 -17.96 17.01
CA THR A 707 14.79 -18.17 18.45
C THR A 707 15.89 -17.22 18.94
N LEU A 708 15.81 -16.78 20.20
CA LEU A 708 16.92 -16.05 20.80
C LEU A 708 18.13 -16.96 20.87
N ALA A 709 19.28 -16.46 20.38
CA ALA A 709 20.54 -17.09 20.65
C ALA A 709 20.91 -16.83 22.12
N ASP A 710 21.34 -17.88 22.84
CA ASP A 710 21.86 -17.72 24.19
C ASP A 710 22.98 -16.65 24.15
N SER A 711 22.89 -15.66 25.02
CA SER A 711 24.00 -14.78 25.27
C SER A 711 25.14 -15.65 25.81
N ASP A 712 26.21 -15.81 25.05
CA ASP A 712 27.45 -16.25 25.64
C ASP A 712 27.71 -15.38 26.87
N GLU A 713 27.59 -15.97 28.03
CA GLU A 713 28.08 -15.34 29.26
C GLU A 713 29.57 -15.06 29.09
N ASN A 714 29.89 -13.81 28.85
CA ASN A 714 31.24 -13.24 29.14
C ASN A 714 31.11 -11.81 29.64
#